data_fdafd01e17ac272daa8e9669d50917ea
#
_entry.id   fdafd01e17ac272daa8e9669d50917ea
#
_cell.length_a   1.000
_cell.length_b   1.000
_cell.length_c   1.000
_cell.angle_alpha   90.00
_cell.angle_beta   90.00
_cell.angle_gamma   90.00
#
_symmetry.space_group_name_H-M   'P 1'
#
loop_
_entity.id
_entity.type
_entity.pdbx_description
1 polymer ?
#
loop_
_entity_poly.entity_id
_entity_poly.type
_entity_poly.pdbx_seq_one_letter_code
_entity_poly.pdbx_strand_id
1 'polypeptide(L)'
;MKTKQLICFILLTFGLCAESEAQLQNRKPLRANPYLELPLGSIQAKGWLEDQLKRMKSGLTGHLDERYPEVAGPRNGWLGGDGDAWERGPYWIDGLLPLAYILKDQTLIDKVKPWVEWTLNNQREDGYLGPKPLLEKPIPEPGIQKEPVEDWWPRMVMLKVLQQYHNATGDKRVIQALTKYFKYQLQELPKHPLDQWSFWGNRRGADNLMVVYWLYNITGESFLLDLGNLLYEQTFPYTTVFSSDYSTKQVGIDHLYPYNTDNGYPFQQALINKLHVGQLQSFHCVNLAQGIKTPIIYYQQQPDSNYVKAVKQAFKDIALFHGQAQGMYGGDEPLHGNAPTQGIEFCSVVELLFSLESMLTITGDTEFADHLEKIAYNAMPTQATDDFNHRQYFQSANQVLISKAERNFFEDGGHQGTDQCFGLLTGYPCCTANMHQGWPKLVQNLWYQTADNGIAALLYGPSEVETKVANGQVVRIVEDTHYPFDETIRFTIQTKKAISFPFHLRIPQWAKDAQITVNGEALSETAKAGSIVKINRSWKDGDQVNLILPMHIETSRWAELSVAVERGPLVYALKIEEDWRKVNNVAYFGDFFEVYPKSDWNYGLLEKAIKDPQNGFEVIKNKTGGQYPWNLTGAPIVLKTKAKKIPGWSLYKNMAGPLPHQFSSAKEEETPITLVPYGCSTLRITQFPIVN
;
A
#
# COMPACT_ATOMS: atom_id res chain seq x y z
N MET A 1 -0.37 53.99 -58.56
CA MET A 1 0.60 53.03 -57.96
C MET A 1 0.35 52.98 -56.45
N LYS A 2 -0.29 51.92 -55.93
CA LYS A 2 -0.54 51.69 -54.50
C LYS A 2 0.20 50.40 -54.09
N THR A 3 1.25 50.56 -53.35
CA THR A 3 2.07 49.45 -52.82
C THR A 3 1.35 48.85 -51.61
N LYS A 4 0.96 47.57 -51.67
CA LYS A 4 0.45 46.80 -50.54
C LYS A 4 1.63 46.22 -49.80
N GLN A 5 1.86 46.63 -48.54
CA GLN A 5 2.74 45.94 -47.61
C GLN A 5 2.03 44.72 -47.03
N LEU A 6 2.64 43.56 -47.22
CA LEU A 6 2.22 42.27 -46.66
C LEU A 6 2.96 42.10 -45.33
N ILE A 7 2.24 42.18 -44.20
CA ILE A 7 2.78 41.90 -42.88
C ILE A 7 2.65 40.39 -42.62
N CYS A 8 3.76 39.67 -42.65
CA CYS A 8 3.86 38.30 -42.18
C CYS A 8 3.88 38.26 -40.66
N PHE A 9 2.83 37.79 -40.03
CA PHE A 9 2.82 37.40 -38.62
C PHE A 9 3.52 36.03 -38.47
N ILE A 10 4.72 36.01 -37.93
CA ILE A 10 5.38 34.78 -37.50
C ILE A 10 4.85 34.49 -36.10
N LEU A 11 3.97 33.50 -35.99
CA LEU A 11 3.59 32.87 -34.72
C LEU A 11 4.79 32.01 -34.22
N LEU A 12 5.56 32.56 -33.33
CA LEU A 12 6.50 31.77 -32.49
C LEU A 12 5.69 30.97 -31.49
N THR A 13 5.41 29.72 -31.81
CA THR A 13 5.00 28.74 -30.81
C THR A 13 6.23 28.40 -29.95
N PHE A 14 6.32 29.01 -28.81
CA PHE A 14 7.22 28.52 -27.73
C PHE A 14 6.67 27.16 -27.28
N GLY A 15 7.20 26.11 -27.87
CA GLY A 15 7.12 24.78 -27.28
C GLY A 15 7.93 24.82 -25.98
N LEU A 16 7.24 24.86 -24.85
CA LEU A 16 7.82 24.55 -23.56
C LEU A 16 8.22 23.06 -23.62
N CYS A 17 9.45 22.79 -24.07
CA CYS A 17 10.14 21.57 -23.72
C CYS A 17 10.39 21.65 -22.20
N ALA A 18 9.54 21.03 -21.42
CA ALA A 18 9.90 20.65 -20.07
C ALA A 18 11.15 19.76 -20.20
N GLU A 19 12.32 20.28 -19.86
CA GLU A 19 13.51 19.47 -19.64
C GLU A 19 13.14 18.54 -18.48
N SER A 20 12.83 17.28 -18.79
CA SER A 20 12.72 16.22 -17.81
C SER A 20 14.08 16.13 -17.13
N GLU A 21 14.20 16.69 -15.93
CA GLU A 21 15.40 16.53 -15.12
C GLU A 21 15.72 15.05 -15.00
N ALA A 22 16.97 14.70 -15.23
CA ALA A 22 17.44 13.34 -15.02
C ALA A 22 17.14 12.96 -13.56
N GLN A 23 16.60 11.80 -13.35
CA GLN A 23 16.23 11.31 -12.03
C GLN A 23 17.46 11.34 -11.10
N LEU A 24 17.31 11.94 -9.93
CA LEU A 24 18.43 12.24 -9.04
C LEU A 24 18.89 10.97 -8.32
N GLN A 25 20.10 10.52 -8.66
CA GLN A 25 20.83 9.59 -7.80
C GLN A 25 21.08 10.21 -6.43
N ASN A 26 21.12 9.39 -5.38
CA ASN A 26 21.49 9.86 -4.06
C ASN A 26 22.84 10.59 -4.10
N ARG A 27 22.83 11.85 -3.66
CA ARG A 27 24.03 12.69 -3.52
C ARG A 27 24.83 12.22 -2.31
N LYS A 28 26.17 12.10 -2.46
CA LYS A 28 27.04 11.82 -1.31
C LYS A 28 26.85 12.86 -0.20
N PRO A 29 26.86 12.48 1.12
CA PRO A 29 27.26 11.16 1.63
C PRO A 29 26.18 10.10 1.63
N LEU A 30 24.94 10.37 1.17
CA LEU A 30 23.91 9.34 1.11
C LEU A 30 24.38 8.19 0.22
N ARG A 31 24.07 6.98 0.68
CA ARG A 31 24.31 5.75 -0.07
C ARG A 31 23.49 5.74 -1.37
N ALA A 32 24.11 5.38 -2.49
CA ALA A 32 23.39 5.22 -3.75
C ALA A 32 22.37 4.10 -3.67
N ASN A 33 21.16 4.36 -4.16
CA ASN A 33 20.11 3.37 -4.28
C ASN A 33 20.27 2.59 -5.58
N PRO A 34 19.96 1.28 -5.61
CA PRO A 34 20.01 0.47 -6.84
C PRO A 34 18.92 0.87 -7.83
N TYR A 35 17.77 1.34 -7.32
CA TYR A 35 16.60 1.73 -8.11
C TYR A 35 16.15 3.15 -7.76
N LEU A 36 15.61 3.82 -8.77
CA LEU A 36 15.12 5.20 -8.68
C LEU A 36 13.71 5.25 -9.21
N GLU A 37 12.84 5.96 -8.52
CA GLU A 37 11.47 6.19 -9.00
C GLU A 37 11.48 6.95 -10.31
N LEU A 38 10.59 6.59 -11.21
CA LEU A 38 10.37 7.33 -12.47
C LEU A 38 9.54 8.60 -12.21
N PRO A 39 9.68 9.64 -13.05
CA PRO A 39 8.80 10.80 -12.95
C PRO A 39 7.32 10.39 -12.99
N LEU A 40 6.51 11.00 -12.16
CA LEU A 40 5.09 10.69 -12.06
C LEU A 40 4.39 10.91 -13.42
N GLY A 41 3.63 9.91 -13.87
CA GLY A 41 2.99 9.89 -15.19
C GLY A 41 3.83 9.25 -16.30
N SER A 42 5.07 8.81 -16.04
CA SER A 42 5.88 8.00 -16.97
C SER A 42 5.33 6.60 -17.16
N ILE A 43 4.68 6.06 -16.12
CA ILE A 43 4.04 4.75 -16.13
C ILE A 43 2.54 4.93 -16.29
N GLN A 44 1.94 4.17 -17.18
CA GLN A 44 0.50 4.16 -17.41
C GLN A 44 -0.05 2.75 -17.24
N ALA A 45 -1.09 2.61 -16.43
CA ALA A 45 -1.80 1.35 -16.31
C ALA A 45 -2.51 0.98 -17.61
N LYS A 46 -2.67 -0.32 -17.85
CA LYS A 46 -3.44 -0.90 -18.98
C LYS A 46 -4.40 -1.97 -18.45
N GLY A 47 -5.26 -2.47 -19.31
CA GLY A 47 -6.16 -3.58 -19.01
C GLY A 47 -6.94 -3.39 -17.72
N TRP A 48 -6.99 -4.45 -16.88
CA TRP A 48 -7.73 -4.44 -15.63
C TRP A 48 -7.21 -3.37 -14.62
N LEU A 49 -5.92 -3.05 -14.67
CA LEU A 49 -5.33 -2.07 -13.75
C LEU A 49 -5.73 -0.63 -14.12
N GLU A 50 -5.84 -0.33 -15.42
CA GLU A 50 -6.41 0.95 -15.90
C GLU A 50 -7.88 1.07 -15.52
N ASP A 51 -8.66 -0.02 -15.66
CA ASP A 51 -10.07 -0.05 -15.25
C ASP A 51 -10.21 0.22 -13.74
N GLN A 52 -9.33 -0.35 -12.91
CA GLN A 52 -9.27 -0.05 -11.48
C GLN A 52 -9.07 1.44 -11.20
N LEU A 53 -8.11 2.08 -11.87
CA LEU A 53 -7.87 3.52 -11.71
C LEU A 53 -9.07 4.37 -12.19
N LYS A 54 -9.74 3.97 -13.27
CA LYS A 54 -10.97 4.63 -13.74
C LYS A 54 -12.12 4.50 -12.75
N ARG A 55 -12.26 3.36 -12.08
CA ARG A 55 -13.24 3.16 -10.98
C ARG A 55 -12.93 4.08 -9.81
N MET A 56 -11.68 4.23 -9.41
CA MET A 56 -11.28 5.19 -8.39
C MET A 56 -11.60 6.63 -8.79
N LYS A 57 -11.34 7.01 -10.05
CA LYS A 57 -11.73 8.34 -10.59
C LYS A 57 -13.23 8.59 -10.48
N SER A 58 -14.05 7.60 -10.84
CA SER A 58 -15.52 7.70 -10.81
C SER A 58 -16.12 7.54 -9.41
N GLY A 59 -15.37 6.91 -8.50
CA GLY A 59 -15.72 6.69 -7.09
C GLY A 59 -15.17 7.78 -6.16
N LEU A 60 -14.97 7.41 -4.90
CA LEU A 60 -14.58 8.34 -3.84
C LEU A 60 -13.27 9.08 -4.14
N THR A 61 -12.31 8.48 -4.82
CA THR A 61 -11.04 9.19 -5.08
C THR A 61 -11.27 10.46 -5.88
N GLY A 62 -12.09 10.40 -6.91
CA GLY A 62 -12.41 11.58 -7.72
C GLY A 62 -13.45 12.52 -7.12
N HIS A 63 -14.21 12.07 -6.09
CA HIS A 63 -15.41 12.76 -5.60
C HIS A 63 -15.49 12.88 -4.06
N LEU A 64 -14.40 12.72 -3.34
CA LEU A 64 -14.43 12.83 -1.88
C LEU A 64 -14.76 14.26 -1.41
N ASP A 65 -14.32 15.26 -2.15
CA ASP A 65 -14.66 16.68 -1.92
C ASP A 65 -16.17 16.96 -1.95
N GLU A 66 -16.92 16.19 -2.73
CA GLU A 66 -18.38 16.27 -2.84
C GLU A 66 -19.10 15.42 -1.77
N ARG A 67 -18.49 14.30 -1.38
CA ARG A 67 -19.08 13.31 -0.45
C ARG A 67 -18.73 13.56 1.00
N TYR A 68 -17.60 14.20 1.26
CA TYR A 68 -17.11 14.53 2.61
C TYR A 68 -16.46 15.94 2.61
N PRO A 69 -17.27 17.00 2.35
CA PRO A 69 -16.75 18.35 2.12
C PRO A 69 -16.06 18.97 3.33
N GLU A 70 -16.37 18.55 4.56
CA GLU A 70 -15.73 19.03 5.78
C GLU A 70 -14.25 18.58 5.86
N VAL A 71 -13.91 17.49 5.22
CA VAL A 71 -12.56 16.87 5.22
C VAL A 71 -11.82 17.11 3.90
N ALA A 72 -12.49 16.97 2.77
CA ALA A 72 -11.87 17.05 1.45
C ALA A 72 -12.31 18.28 0.63
N GLY A 73 -13.25 19.07 1.15
CA GLY A 73 -13.80 20.26 0.48
C GLY A 73 -13.22 21.57 1.01
N PRO A 74 -13.82 22.72 0.60
CA PRO A 74 -13.31 24.05 0.91
C PRO A 74 -13.24 24.40 2.40
N ARG A 75 -13.96 23.67 3.25
CA ARG A 75 -13.89 23.83 4.71
C ARG A 75 -12.61 23.29 5.32
N ASN A 76 -11.81 22.49 4.60
CA ASN A 76 -10.58 21.94 5.16
C ASN A 76 -9.58 23.05 5.53
N GLY A 77 -8.90 22.91 6.68
CA GLY A 77 -7.91 23.88 7.17
C GLY A 77 -6.70 24.05 6.24
N TRP A 78 -6.34 23.01 5.48
CA TRP A 78 -5.30 23.07 4.44
C TRP A 78 -5.73 23.82 3.17
N LEU A 79 -6.97 24.30 3.14
CA LEU A 79 -7.51 25.25 2.16
C LEU A 79 -7.90 26.59 2.80
N GLY A 80 -7.53 26.77 4.09
CA GLY A 80 -7.85 27.97 4.86
C GLY A 80 -9.26 28.00 5.46
N GLY A 81 -9.96 26.86 5.45
CA GLY A 81 -11.30 26.71 6.01
C GLY A 81 -11.30 26.44 7.53
N ASP A 82 -12.49 26.21 8.06
CA ASP A 82 -12.80 26.02 9.50
C ASP A 82 -13.11 24.56 9.88
N GLY A 83 -13.00 23.63 8.92
CA GLY A 83 -13.28 22.21 9.08
C GLY A 83 -12.07 21.41 9.58
N ASP A 84 -11.91 20.20 9.03
CA ASP A 84 -10.78 19.34 9.38
C ASP A 84 -9.44 19.98 9.03
N ALA A 85 -8.50 19.97 9.96
CA ALA A 85 -7.19 20.60 9.78
C ALA A 85 -6.03 19.61 10.02
N TRP A 86 -6.35 18.34 10.19
CA TRP A 86 -5.35 17.30 10.53
C TRP A 86 -4.97 16.47 9.30
N GLU A 87 -4.93 15.12 9.40
CA GLU A 87 -4.29 14.26 8.39
C GLU A 87 -5.17 13.95 7.16
N ARG A 88 -6.51 13.99 7.31
CA ARG A 88 -7.42 13.39 6.31
C ARG A 88 -7.45 14.12 4.98
N GLY A 89 -7.41 15.45 4.99
CA GLY A 89 -7.27 16.22 3.75
C GLY A 89 -5.97 15.89 3.01
N PRO A 90 -4.80 16.02 3.66
CA PRO A 90 -3.52 15.60 3.08
C PRO A 90 -3.50 14.15 2.58
N TYR A 91 -4.08 13.19 3.30
CA TYR A 91 -4.19 11.80 2.87
C TYR A 91 -4.94 11.63 1.55
N TRP A 92 -6.09 12.32 1.41
CA TRP A 92 -6.82 12.25 0.16
C TRP A 92 -6.00 12.75 -1.02
N ILE A 93 -5.30 13.88 -0.85
CA ILE A 93 -4.46 14.46 -1.92
C ILE A 93 -3.24 13.59 -2.21
N ASP A 94 -2.66 12.92 -1.21
CA ASP A 94 -1.54 11.98 -1.37
C ASP A 94 -1.89 10.78 -2.29
N GLY A 95 -3.19 10.46 -2.40
CA GLY A 95 -3.71 9.46 -3.34
C GLY A 95 -4.30 10.04 -4.63
N LEU A 96 -4.99 11.18 -4.56
CA LEU A 96 -5.61 11.82 -5.73
C LEU A 96 -4.55 12.34 -6.71
N LEU A 97 -3.47 12.92 -6.22
CA LEU A 97 -2.42 13.48 -7.06
C LEU A 97 -1.79 12.43 -8.00
N PRO A 98 -1.26 11.30 -7.51
CA PRO A 98 -0.71 10.30 -8.42
C PRO A 98 -1.76 9.75 -9.37
N LEU A 99 -3.01 9.53 -8.95
CA LEU A 99 -4.09 9.13 -9.84
C LEU A 99 -4.30 10.12 -10.98
N ALA A 100 -4.35 11.42 -10.66
CA ALA A 100 -4.58 12.49 -11.64
C ALA A 100 -3.51 12.53 -12.73
N TYR A 101 -2.24 12.42 -12.35
CA TYR A 101 -1.12 12.47 -13.29
C TYR A 101 -0.90 11.16 -14.06
N ILE A 102 -1.15 9.99 -13.46
CA ILE A 102 -1.10 8.69 -14.17
C ILE A 102 -2.19 8.63 -15.22
N LEU A 103 -3.42 9.05 -14.90
CA LEU A 103 -4.52 9.11 -15.87
C LEU A 103 -4.41 10.30 -16.84
N LYS A 104 -3.53 11.26 -16.59
CA LYS A 104 -3.40 12.53 -17.31
C LYS A 104 -4.74 13.28 -17.36
N ASP A 105 -5.48 13.25 -16.26
CA ASP A 105 -6.84 13.75 -16.15
C ASP A 105 -6.86 15.18 -15.62
N GLN A 106 -7.22 16.14 -16.49
CA GLN A 106 -7.20 17.56 -16.14
C GLN A 106 -8.19 17.91 -15.03
N THR A 107 -9.35 17.24 -14.96
CA THR A 107 -10.35 17.50 -13.91
C THR A 107 -9.80 17.14 -12.54
N LEU A 108 -9.10 15.99 -12.42
CA LEU A 108 -8.48 15.59 -11.16
C LEU A 108 -7.26 16.48 -10.82
N ILE A 109 -6.47 16.87 -11.82
CA ILE A 109 -5.35 17.82 -11.64
C ILE A 109 -5.86 19.14 -11.08
N ASP A 110 -7.00 19.64 -11.59
CA ASP A 110 -7.60 20.89 -11.12
C ASP A 110 -8.16 20.78 -9.68
N LYS A 111 -8.54 19.58 -9.21
CA LYS A 111 -8.86 19.34 -7.79
C LYS A 111 -7.63 19.33 -6.87
N VAL A 112 -6.46 18.90 -7.37
CA VAL A 112 -5.20 18.90 -6.61
C VAL A 112 -4.62 20.30 -6.43
N LYS A 113 -4.66 21.13 -7.48
CA LYS A 113 -4.01 22.45 -7.51
C LYS A 113 -4.35 23.35 -6.30
N PRO A 114 -5.60 23.53 -5.86
CA PRO A 114 -5.92 24.40 -4.74
C PRO A 114 -5.17 24.05 -3.45
N TRP A 115 -4.95 22.77 -3.17
CA TRP A 115 -4.23 22.29 -1.99
C TRP A 115 -2.76 22.68 -2.02
N VAL A 116 -2.12 22.48 -3.16
CA VAL A 116 -0.71 22.86 -3.37
C VAL A 116 -0.56 24.38 -3.34
N GLU A 117 -1.40 25.11 -4.09
CA GLU A 117 -1.34 26.57 -4.17
C GLU A 117 -1.59 27.21 -2.82
N TRP A 118 -2.61 26.73 -2.06
CA TRP A 118 -2.86 27.27 -0.73
C TRP A 118 -1.67 27.03 0.20
N THR A 119 -1.12 25.83 0.20
CA THR A 119 0.01 25.46 1.06
C THR A 119 1.24 26.30 0.75
N LEU A 120 1.60 26.50 -0.52
CA LEU A 120 2.75 27.30 -0.94
C LEU A 120 2.55 28.80 -0.66
N ASN A 121 1.36 29.33 -0.94
CA ASN A 121 1.08 30.78 -0.82
C ASN A 121 0.83 31.23 0.63
N ASN A 122 0.53 30.31 1.56
CA ASN A 122 0.28 30.63 2.97
C ASN A 122 1.42 30.20 3.91
N GLN A 123 2.60 29.86 3.37
CA GLN A 123 3.77 29.61 4.19
C GLN A 123 4.16 30.87 4.97
N ARG A 124 4.34 30.75 6.29
CA ARG A 124 4.71 31.87 7.16
C ARG A 124 6.16 32.34 6.90
N GLU A 125 6.47 33.55 7.36
CA GLU A 125 7.82 34.11 7.20
C GLU A 125 8.89 33.31 7.95
N ASP A 126 8.54 32.72 9.11
CA ASP A 126 9.44 31.85 9.87
C ASP A 126 9.69 30.47 9.23
N GLY A 127 8.89 30.12 8.22
CA GLY A 127 9.00 28.85 7.50
C GLY A 127 7.91 27.84 7.84
N TYR A 128 7.09 28.08 8.85
CA TYR A 128 5.95 27.21 9.17
C TYR A 128 5.09 26.96 7.92
N LEU A 129 4.65 25.72 7.75
CA LEU A 129 3.83 25.28 6.63
C LEU A 129 2.68 24.42 7.19
N GLY A 130 1.46 24.84 6.93
CA GLY A 130 0.28 24.13 7.43
C GLY A 130 -0.91 25.06 7.70
N PRO A 131 -2.03 24.52 8.22
CA PRO A 131 -3.20 25.26 8.57
C PRO A 131 -2.87 26.42 9.54
N LYS A 132 -3.67 27.47 9.49
CA LYS A 132 -3.49 28.63 10.39
C LYS A 132 -4.03 28.28 11.78
N PRO A 133 -3.29 28.61 12.85
CA PRO A 133 -3.84 28.53 14.20
C PRO A 133 -5.16 29.30 14.31
N LEU A 134 -6.12 28.71 14.97
CA LEU A 134 -7.41 29.37 15.20
C LEU A 134 -7.24 30.41 16.29
N LEU A 135 -7.83 31.59 16.10
CA LEU A 135 -7.76 32.70 17.07
C LEU A 135 -8.57 32.40 18.34
N GLU A 136 -9.62 31.61 18.20
CA GLU A 136 -10.48 31.15 19.30
C GLU A 136 -10.51 29.63 19.33
N LYS A 137 -10.74 29.08 20.53
CA LYS A 137 -10.87 27.60 20.64
C LYS A 137 -12.06 27.15 19.78
N PRO A 138 -11.84 26.23 18.82
CA PRO A 138 -12.88 25.82 17.92
C PRO A 138 -14.01 25.09 18.65
N ILE A 139 -15.24 25.27 18.17
CA ILE A 139 -16.36 24.44 18.59
C ILE A 139 -16.14 23.05 18.06
N PRO A 140 -16.14 22.00 18.91
CA PRO A 140 -16.01 20.63 18.45
C PRO A 140 -17.15 20.25 17.51
N GLU A 141 -16.80 19.63 16.38
CA GLU A 141 -17.74 19.01 15.45
C GLU A 141 -17.48 17.50 15.41
N PRO A 142 -18.52 16.66 15.53
CA PRO A 142 -18.34 15.20 15.47
C PRO A 142 -17.59 14.75 14.21
N GLY A 143 -16.57 13.92 14.38
CA GLY A 143 -15.78 13.40 13.26
C GLY A 143 -14.84 14.41 12.60
N ILE A 144 -14.71 15.63 13.09
CA ILE A 144 -13.84 16.68 12.54
C ILE A 144 -12.73 16.99 13.55
N GLN A 145 -11.48 16.95 13.08
CA GLN A 145 -10.31 17.28 13.90
C GLN A 145 -9.72 18.63 13.48
N LYS A 146 -9.90 19.63 14.35
CA LYS A 146 -9.51 21.02 14.09
C LYS A 146 -8.18 21.42 14.74
N GLU A 147 -7.76 20.71 15.78
CA GLU A 147 -6.54 20.98 16.56
C GLU A 147 -5.85 19.67 16.96
N PRO A 148 -4.55 19.69 17.27
CA PRO A 148 -3.64 20.83 17.13
C PRO A 148 -3.17 21.01 15.69
N VAL A 149 -3.21 22.25 15.18
CA VAL A 149 -2.71 22.57 13.82
C VAL A 149 -1.19 22.55 13.73
N GLU A 150 -0.49 22.65 14.87
CA GLU A 150 0.95 22.59 14.98
C GLU A 150 1.53 21.18 14.97
N ASP A 151 0.70 20.14 14.97
CA ASP A 151 1.14 18.75 14.96
C ASP A 151 2.06 18.46 13.76
N TRP A 152 3.19 17.82 14.04
CA TRP A 152 4.16 17.46 12.99
C TRP A 152 3.61 16.45 12.00
N TRP A 153 2.72 15.56 12.45
CA TRP A 153 2.27 14.43 11.65
C TRP A 153 1.52 14.82 10.36
N PRO A 154 0.48 15.65 10.36
CA PRO A 154 -0.24 16.00 9.13
C PRO A 154 0.65 16.67 8.07
N ARG A 155 1.68 17.40 8.55
CA ARG A 155 2.67 18.02 7.66
C ARG A 155 3.50 16.99 6.92
N MET A 156 3.86 15.86 7.56
CA MET A 156 4.63 14.80 6.90
C MET A 156 3.89 14.25 5.68
N VAL A 157 2.57 14.16 5.75
CA VAL A 157 1.74 13.75 4.59
C VAL A 157 1.78 14.83 3.51
N MET A 158 1.58 16.10 3.87
CA MET A 158 1.61 17.20 2.90
C MET A 158 2.99 17.38 2.26
N LEU A 159 4.09 17.08 2.98
CA LEU A 159 5.44 17.08 2.41
C LEU A 159 5.56 16.05 1.28
N LYS A 160 4.99 14.84 1.42
CA LYS A 160 4.93 13.83 0.36
C LYS A 160 4.11 14.32 -0.83
N VAL A 161 2.98 14.99 -0.58
CA VAL A 161 2.16 15.61 -1.65
C VAL A 161 2.98 16.63 -2.44
N LEU A 162 3.70 17.51 -1.77
CA LEU A 162 4.53 18.52 -2.43
C LEU A 162 5.69 17.90 -3.22
N GLN A 163 6.32 16.85 -2.68
CA GLN A 163 7.33 16.07 -3.40
C GLN A 163 6.77 15.47 -4.69
N GLN A 164 5.61 14.78 -4.63
CA GLN A 164 4.94 14.20 -5.79
C GLN A 164 4.54 15.27 -6.81
N TYR A 165 4.04 16.41 -6.35
CA TYR A 165 3.69 17.53 -7.21
C TYR A 165 4.90 18.07 -7.97
N HIS A 166 6.04 18.25 -7.29
CA HIS A 166 7.28 18.64 -7.95
C HIS A 166 7.73 17.57 -8.96
N ASN A 167 7.67 16.29 -8.61
CA ASN A 167 8.05 15.20 -9.52
C ASN A 167 7.18 15.16 -10.79
N ALA A 168 5.92 15.58 -10.68
CA ALA A 168 4.98 15.63 -11.81
C ALA A 168 5.13 16.90 -12.67
N THR A 169 5.50 18.03 -12.07
CA THR A 169 5.39 19.35 -12.71
C THR A 169 6.71 20.09 -12.86
N GLY A 170 7.73 19.78 -12.07
CA GLY A 170 8.97 20.53 -11.99
C GLY A 170 8.82 21.90 -11.30
N ASP A 171 7.74 22.16 -10.54
CA ASP A 171 7.49 23.45 -9.89
C ASP A 171 8.54 23.77 -8.83
N LYS A 172 9.43 24.70 -9.14
CA LYS A 172 10.56 25.10 -8.29
C LYS A 172 10.14 25.81 -7.00
N ARG A 173 8.91 26.32 -6.90
CA ARG A 173 8.37 26.90 -5.67
C ARG A 173 8.36 25.89 -4.53
N VAL A 174 8.12 24.61 -4.85
CA VAL A 174 8.18 23.52 -3.89
C VAL A 174 9.53 23.41 -3.21
N ILE A 175 10.62 23.46 -4.00
CA ILE A 175 12.00 23.40 -3.47
C ILE A 175 12.26 24.54 -2.51
N GLN A 176 11.84 25.76 -2.86
CA GLN A 176 12.01 26.94 -2.01
C GLN A 176 11.20 26.82 -0.70
N ALA A 177 9.94 26.40 -0.81
CA ALA A 177 9.06 26.25 0.34
C ALA A 177 9.56 25.16 1.31
N LEU A 178 9.96 24.00 0.78
CA LEU A 178 10.48 22.89 1.60
C LEU A 178 11.82 23.23 2.23
N THR A 179 12.72 23.92 1.53
CA THR A 179 14.00 24.39 2.11
C THR A 179 13.74 25.31 3.30
N LYS A 180 12.80 26.26 3.15
CA LYS A 180 12.42 27.18 4.23
C LYS A 180 11.75 26.43 5.40
N TYR A 181 10.85 25.49 5.11
CA TYR A 181 10.18 24.68 6.13
C TYR A 181 11.16 23.81 6.91
N PHE A 182 12.12 23.15 6.26
CA PHE A 182 13.05 22.29 6.97
C PHE A 182 14.07 23.07 7.80
N LYS A 183 14.39 24.31 7.44
CA LYS A 183 15.14 25.23 8.33
C LYS A 183 14.33 25.57 9.58
N TYR A 184 13.04 25.88 9.43
CA TYR A 184 12.11 26.06 10.54
C TYR A 184 12.05 24.79 11.40
N GLN A 185 11.85 23.62 10.80
CA GLN A 185 11.73 22.36 11.51
C GLN A 185 13.00 22.04 12.33
N LEU A 186 14.19 22.25 11.77
CA LEU A 186 15.46 22.04 12.47
C LEU A 186 15.58 22.93 13.72
N GLN A 187 15.07 24.16 13.67
CA GLN A 187 15.11 25.10 14.79
C GLN A 187 14.06 24.80 15.86
N GLU A 188 12.91 24.26 15.46
CA GLU A 188 11.77 24.05 16.36
C GLU A 188 11.75 22.65 17.01
N LEU A 189 12.24 21.59 16.35
CA LEU A 189 12.26 20.23 16.90
C LEU A 189 12.96 20.09 18.26
N PRO A 190 14.05 20.83 18.59
CA PRO A 190 14.63 20.79 19.94
C PRO A 190 13.73 21.38 21.04
N LYS A 191 12.79 22.26 20.68
CA LYS A 191 11.84 22.89 21.59
C LYS A 191 10.50 22.14 21.61
N HIS A 192 10.12 21.60 20.48
CA HIS A 192 8.88 20.91 20.22
C HIS A 192 9.17 19.58 19.54
N PRO A 193 9.54 18.53 20.29
CA PRO A 193 9.88 17.23 19.72
C PRO A 193 8.72 16.60 18.95
N LEU A 194 8.99 15.54 18.18
CA LEU A 194 8.03 14.93 17.27
C LEU A 194 6.75 14.44 17.96
N ASP A 195 6.77 14.14 19.24
CA ASP A 195 5.64 13.70 20.05
C ASP A 195 4.99 14.84 20.88
N GLN A 196 5.36 16.11 20.63
CA GLN A 196 4.87 17.25 21.40
C GLN A 196 3.36 17.43 21.38
N TRP A 197 2.72 17.24 20.23
CA TRP A 197 1.29 17.45 20.05
C TRP A 197 0.51 16.14 19.93
N SER A 198 1.08 15.17 19.20
CA SER A 198 0.60 13.81 19.15
C SER A 198 1.78 12.84 19.01
N PHE A 199 1.66 11.66 19.57
CA PHE A 199 2.68 10.61 19.40
C PHE A 199 2.77 10.09 17.94
N TRP A 200 1.83 10.44 17.07
CA TRP A 200 1.84 10.08 15.65
C TRP A 200 3.09 10.60 14.94
N GLY A 201 3.51 11.84 15.22
CA GLY A 201 4.72 12.41 14.63
C GLY A 201 5.97 11.59 14.97
N ASN A 202 6.11 11.18 16.23
CA ASN A 202 7.21 10.31 16.67
C ASN A 202 7.15 8.91 16.02
N ARG A 203 5.96 8.31 15.88
CA ARG A 203 5.81 6.96 15.30
C ARG A 203 6.05 6.94 13.78
N ARG A 204 5.78 8.04 13.08
CA ARG A 204 5.72 8.14 11.61
C ARG A 204 6.84 9.02 11.03
N GLY A 205 7.88 9.32 11.80
CA GLY A 205 8.98 10.23 11.40
C GLY A 205 9.71 9.84 10.11
N ALA A 206 9.63 8.57 9.69
CA ALA A 206 10.19 8.12 8.43
C ALA A 206 9.63 8.84 7.21
N ASP A 207 8.34 9.20 7.21
CA ASP A 207 7.69 9.92 6.11
C ASP A 207 8.29 11.33 5.95
N ASN A 208 8.63 11.99 7.06
CA ASN A 208 9.37 13.25 7.03
C ASN A 208 10.79 13.06 6.49
N LEU A 209 11.51 12.08 7.02
CA LEU A 209 12.90 11.79 6.70
C LEU A 209 13.13 11.50 5.21
N MET A 210 12.19 10.81 4.57
CA MET A 210 12.23 10.54 3.12
C MET A 210 12.26 11.83 2.31
N VAL A 211 11.40 12.79 2.63
CA VAL A 211 11.34 14.08 1.91
C VAL A 211 12.55 14.96 2.20
N VAL A 212 13.13 14.85 3.41
CA VAL A 212 14.40 15.52 3.74
C VAL A 212 15.53 15.02 2.84
N TYR A 213 15.68 13.71 2.67
CA TYR A 213 16.72 13.15 1.79
C TYR A 213 16.44 13.43 0.32
N TRP A 214 15.18 13.41 -0.11
CA TRP A 214 14.81 13.82 -1.45
C TRP A 214 15.25 15.28 -1.73
N LEU A 215 14.96 16.21 -0.81
CA LEU A 215 15.36 17.61 -0.96
C LEU A 215 16.89 17.78 -0.92
N TYR A 216 17.58 16.99 -0.08
CA TYR A 216 19.04 16.99 -0.05
C TYR A 216 19.63 16.57 -1.40
N ASN A 217 19.08 15.58 -2.04
CA ASN A 217 19.54 15.14 -3.36
C ASN A 217 19.42 16.26 -4.42
N ILE A 218 18.41 17.11 -4.31
CA ILE A 218 18.21 18.23 -5.23
C ILE A 218 19.16 19.39 -4.87
N THR A 219 19.17 19.82 -3.60
CA THR A 219 19.80 21.07 -3.18
C THR A 219 21.27 20.94 -2.75
N GLY A 220 21.62 19.82 -2.12
CA GLY A 220 22.92 19.59 -1.49
C GLY A 220 23.13 20.37 -0.19
N GLU A 221 22.09 20.96 0.38
CA GLU A 221 22.13 21.74 1.62
C GLU A 221 22.46 20.84 2.82
N SER A 222 23.64 21.01 3.43
CA SER A 222 24.15 20.12 4.49
C SER A 222 23.27 20.05 5.74
N PHE A 223 22.58 21.15 6.09
CA PHE A 223 21.67 21.16 7.26
C PHE A 223 20.56 20.09 7.18
N LEU A 224 20.22 19.61 5.97
CA LEU A 224 19.23 18.53 5.79
C LEU A 224 19.74 17.19 6.33
N LEU A 225 21.06 16.96 6.33
CA LEU A 225 21.65 15.77 6.96
C LEU A 225 21.61 15.87 8.49
N ASP A 226 21.83 17.08 9.04
CA ASP A 226 21.69 17.34 10.48
C ASP A 226 20.24 17.13 10.92
N LEU A 227 19.29 17.66 10.14
CA LEU A 227 17.86 17.43 10.36
C LEU A 227 17.52 15.91 10.25
N GLY A 228 18.12 15.19 9.31
CA GLY A 228 17.95 13.76 9.15
C GLY A 228 18.34 12.97 10.40
N ASN A 229 19.49 13.32 11.01
CA ASN A 229 19.91 12.72 12.28
C ASN A 229 18.92 13.03 13.41
N LEU A 230 18.51 14.29 13.56
CA LEU A 230 17.58 14.73 14.60
C LEU A 230 16.20 14.05 14.46
N LEU A 231 15.68 13.93 13.25
CA LEU A 231 14.42 13.22 12.99
C LEU A 231 14.52 11.74 13.35
N TYR A 232 15.63 11.08 12.98
CA TYR A 232 15.83 9.68 13.34
C TYR A 232 15.94 9.48 14.85
N GLU A 233 16.67 10.33 15.54
CA GLU A 233 16.82 10.29 17.00
C GLU A 233 15.51 10.52 17.74
N GLN A 234 14.64 11.39 17.24
CA GLN A 234 13.34 11.68 17.83
C GLN A 234 12.23 10.70 17.39
N THR A 235 12.46 9.93 16.33
CA THR A 235 11.53 8.88 15.90
C THR A 235 11.60 7.69 16.86
N PHE A 236 10.49 6.99 17.05
CA PHE A 236 10.44 5.78 17.87
C PHE A 236 11.60 4.84 17.50
N PRO A 237 12.28 4.24 18.47
CA PRO A 237 13.52 3.51 18.24
C PRO A 237 13.31 2.14 17.57
N TYR A 238 12.73 2.13 16.38
CA TYR A 238 12.36 0.93 15.63
C TYR A 238 13.53 -0.04 15.44
N THR A 239 14.74 0.46 15.15
CA THR A 239 15.92 -0.39 14.99
C THR A 239 16.22 -1.20 16.26
N THR A 240 16.12 -0.57 17.44
CA THR A 240 16.32 -1.23 18.72
C THR A 240 15.21 -2.25 19.00
N VAL A 241 13.96 -1.87 18.75
CA VAL A 241 12.79 -2.71 18.97
C VAL A 241 12.80 -3.94 18.07
N PHE A 242 13.20 -3.78 16.82
CA PHE A 242 13.22 -4.86 15.83
C PHE A 242 14.46 -5.76 15.90
N SER A 243 15.49 -5.37 16.66
CA SER A 243 16.70 -6.20 16.77
C SER A 243 16.42 -7.51 17.51
N SER A 244 17.20 -8.56 17.19
CA SER A 244 17.09 -9.88 17.83
C SER A 244 17.27 -9.85 19.34
N ASP A 245 17.98 -8.84 19.86
CA ASP A 245 18.24 -8.65 21.29
C ASP A 245 17.12 -7.90 22.02
N TYR A 246 16.03 -7.61 21.35
CA TYR A 246 14.97 -6.79 21.91
C TYR A 246 14.41 -7.31 23.22
N SER A 247 14.35 -8.64 23.40
CA SER A 247 13.88 -9.26 24.65
C SER A 247 14.69 -8.85 25.89
N THR A 248 15.92 -8.35 25.70
CA THR A 248 16.82 -7.89 26.77
C THR A 248 16.86 -6.36 26.90
N LYS A 249 16.30 -5.62 25.95
CA LYS A 249 16.28 -4.16 25.93
C LYS A 249 14.90 -3.66 26.36
N GLN A 250 14.89 -2.81 27.38
CA GLN A 250 13.64 -2.15 27.80
C GLN A 250 13.41 -0.93 26.95
N VAL A 251 12.24 -0.89 26.32
CA VAL A 251 11.69 0.33 25.70
C VAL A 251 10.90 1.05 26.79
N GLY A 252 11.14 2.34 26.97
CA GLY A 252 10.43 3.13 27.97
C GLY A 252 8.90 3.10 27.75
N ILE A 253 8.17 3.12 28.85
CA ILE A 253 6.70 3.08 28.85
C ILE A 253 6.10 4.27 28.06
N ASP A 254 6.80 5.38 28.00
CA ASP A 254 6.40 6.60 27.28
C ASP A 254 6.28 6.40 25.76
N HIS A 255 6.87 5.33 25.23
CA HIS A 255 6.78 4.94 23.83
C HIS A 255 5.61 3.99 23.54
N LEU A 256 4.88 3.56 24.55
CA LEU A 256 3.78 2.64 24.39
C LEU A 256 2.52 3.38 23.93
N TYR A 257 1.73 2.76 23.06
CA TYR A 257 0.42 3.26 22.73
C TYR A 257 -0.51 3.14 23.93
N PRO A 258 -1.27 4.18 24.31
CA PRO A 258 -2.01 4.23 25.56
C PRO A 258 -3.31 3.41 25.54
N TYR A 259 -3.34 2.26 24.87
CA TYR A 259 -4.51 1.38 24.93
C TYR A 259 -4.59 0.65 26.27
N ASN A 260 -5.80 0.59 26.79
CA ASN A 260 -6.10 -0.20 27.96
C ASN A 260 -6.16 -1.67 27.59
N THR A 261 -5.20 -2.45 28.10
CA THR A 261 -5.10 -3.89 27.87
C THR A 261 -6.12 -4.70 28.69
N ASP A 262 -6.87 -4.08 29.57
CA ASP A 262 -7.82 -4.74 30.47
C ASP A 262 -9.17 -5.10 29.78
N ASN A 263 -9.35 -4.74 28.52
CA ASN A 263 -10.59 -5.00 27.76
C ASN A 263 -10.77 -6.46 27.29
N GLY A 264 -10.13 -7.42 27.94
CA GLY A 264 -10.39 -8.84 27.71
C GLY A 264 -9.79 -9.40 26.42
N TYR A 265 -8.77 -8.77 25.89
CA TYR A 265 -7.99 -9.30 24.78
C TYR A 265 -7.32 -10.60 25.20
N PRO A 266 -7.41 -11.67 24.42
CA PRO A 266 -6.85 -12.97 24.77
C PRO A 266 -5.33 -13.00 24.56
N PHE A 267 -4.60 -11.99 25.05
CA PHE A 267 -3.17 -12.02 24.99
C PHE A 267 -2.63 -13.01 26.01
N GLN A 268 -2.03 -14.05 25.49
CA GLN A 268 -1.37 -15.01 26.35
C GLN A 268 -0.08 -14.39 26.89
N GLN A 269 0.05 -14.36 28.21
CA GLN A 269 1.23 -13.89 28.92
C GLN A 269 2.54 -14.51 28.39
N ALA A 270 2.47 -15.73 27.87
CA ALA A 270 3.60 -16.43 27.28
C ALA A 270 4.16 -15.80 25.99
N LEU A 271 3.36 -15.02 25.25
CA LEU A 271 3.79 -14.32 24.05
C LEU A 271 4.45 -12.97 24.36
N ILE A 272 4.42 -12.54 25.61
CA ILE A 272 5.00 -11.28 26.08
C ILE A 272 6.53 -11.26 25.97
N ASN A 273 7.22 -12.33 25.65
CA ASN A 273 8.66 -12.40 25.68
C ASN A 273 9.39 -12.17 24.36
N LYS A 274 8.68 -12.03 23.22
CA LYS A 274 9.30 -11.61 21.96
C LYS A 274 8.48 -10.57 21.29
N LEU A 275 9.11 -9.44 20.93
CA LEU A 275 8.37 -8.30 20.45
C LEU A 275 7.05 -8.23 21.22
N HIS A 276 7.18 -8.35 22.48
CA HIS A 276 6.11 -8.55 23.44
C HIS A 276 4.78 -8.16 22.86
N VAL A 277 3.85 -9.08 22.81
CA VAL A 277 2.49 -8.75 22.47
C VAL A 277 2.07 -7.50 23.26
N GLY A 278 2.46 -7.37 24.54
CA GLY A 278 2.22 -6.16 25.31
C GLY A 278 2.88 -4.90 24.77
N GLN A 279 4.05 -4.99 24.20
CA GLN A 279 4.72 -3.84 23.57
C GLN A 279 4.35 -3.67 22.10
N LEU A 280 4.01 -4.76 21.43
CA LEU A 280 3.38 -4.71 20.12
C LEU A 280 1.92 -4.29 20.19
N GLN A 281 1.21 -4.57 21.28
CA GLN A 281 -0.07 -3.94 21.60
C GLN A 281 0.06 -2.42 21.67
N SER A 282 1.22 -1.94 22.06
CA SER A 282 1.51 -0.52 22.00
C SER A 282 1.83 -0.03 20.60
N PHE A 283 1.98 -0.92 19.62
CA PHE A 283 1.98 -0.55 18.22
C PHE A 283 0.55 -0.51 17.70
N HIS A 284 0.09 0.66 17.44
CA HIS A 284 -1.02 0.84 16.53
C HIS A 284 -0.61 0.29 15.16
N CYS A 285 -1.50 -0.47 14.53
CA CYS A 285 -1.20 -1.21 13.30
C CYS A 285 -0.70 -0.29 12.16
N VAL A 286 -1.28 0.91 12.00
CA VAL A 286 -0.84 1.88 11.00
C VAL A 286 0.50 2.52 11.36
N ASN A 287 0.75 2.77 12.65
CA ASN A 287 2.07 3.26 13.08
C ASN A 287 3.18 2.27 12.76
N LEU A 288 2.92 0.97 12.90
CA LEU A 288 3.86 -0.06 12.49
C LEU A 288 4.03 -0.06 10.97
N ALA A 289 2.93 -0.02 10.20
CA ALA A 289 2.97 0.00 8.74
C ALA A 289 3.83 1.15 8.20
N GLN A 290 3.73 2.34 8.80
CA GLN A 290 4.51 3.51 8.41
C GLN A 290 5.92 3.53 9.01
N GLY A 291 6.05 3.11 10.26
CA GLY A 291 7.32 3.17 10.99
C GLY A 291 8.32 2.08 10.62
N ILE A 292 7.86 0.93 10.12
CA ILE A 292 8.72 -0.22 9.81
C ILE A 292 9.85 0.10 8.83
N LYS A 293 9.65 1.07 7.92
CA LYS A 293 10.67 1.51 6.98
C LYS A 293 11.75 2.41 7.59
N THR A 294 11.54 2.96 8.80
CA THR A 294 12.44 3.96 9.41
C THR A 294 13.91 3.53 9.40
N PRO A 295 14.28 2.31 9.81
CA PRO A 295 15.68 1.91 9.79
C PRO A 295 16.27 1.92 8.37
N ILE A 296 15.52 1.46 7.37
CA ILE A 296 15.98 1.41 5.97
C ILE A 296 16.06 2.80 5.35
N ILE A 297 15.16 3.73 5.69
CA ILE A 297 15.27 5.10 5.23
C ILE A 297 16.57 5.73 5.76
N TYR A 298 16.85 5.56 7.07
CA TYR A 298 18.07 6.10 7.69
C TYR A 298 19.35 5.40 7.23
N TYR A 299 19.27 4.13 6.81
CA TYR A 299 20.38 3.38 6.21
C TYR A 299 21.03 4.10 5.02
N GLN A 300 20.32 5.00 4.34
CA GLN A 300 20.89 5.80 3.27
C GLN A 300 21.94 6.78 3.79
N GLN A 301 21.73 7.37 4.97
CA GLN A 301 22.67 8.31 5.58
C GLN A 301 23.74 7.60 6.43
N GLN A 302 23.37 6.51 7.11
CA GLN A 302 24.26 5.69 7.93
C GLN A 302 24.24 4.25 7.41
N PRO A 303 25.11 3.87 6.50
CA PRO A 303 25.06 2.58 5.80
C PRO A 303 25.56 1.42 6.67
N ASP A 304 24.80 1.08 7.72
CA ASP A 304 25.02 -0.09 8.58
C ASP A 304 23.97 -1.18 8.24
N SER A 305 24.43 -2.37 7.87
CA SER A 305 23.58 -3.51 7.52
C SER A 305 22.63 -3.95 8.67
N ASN A 306 22.89 -3.54 9.89
CA ASN A 306 22.03 -3.85 11.04
C ASN A 306 20.64 -3.20 10.91
N TYR A 307 20.51 -2.06 10.24
CA TYR A 307 19.22 -1.46 9.95
C TYR A 307 18.33 -2.38 9.08
N VAL A 308 18.90 -2.94 8.01
CA VAL A 308 18.18 -3.87 7.12
C VAL A 308 17.87 -5.18 7.84
N LYS A 309 18.82 -5.71 8.62
CA LYS A 309 18.62 -6.94 9.41
C LYS A 309 17.50 -6.78 10.44
N ALA A 310 17.42 -5.63 11.13
CA ALA A 310 16.38 -5.35 12.10
C ALA A 310 14.99 -5.37 11.46
N VAL A 311 14.82 -4.75 10.30
CA VAL A 311 13.55 -4.76 9.56
C VAL A 311 13.17 -6.17 9.10
N LYS A 312 14.12 -6.93 8.55
CA LYS A 312 13.87 -8.33 8.16
C LYS A 312 13.50 -9.21 9.35
N GLN A 313 14.12 -8.98 10.51
CA GLN A 313 13.72 -9.66 11.73
C GLN A 313 12.31 -9.27 12.18
N ALA A 314 11.96 -7.99 12.10
CA ALA A 314 10.62 -7.53 12.42
C ALA A 314 9.55 -8.21 11.54
N PHE A 315 9.76 -8.32 10.22
CA PHE A 315 8.83 -9.04 9.35
C PHE A 315 8.67 -10.52 9.72
N LYS A 316 9.74 -11.19 10.11
CA LYS A 316 9.69 -12.59 10.59
C LYS A 316 8.87 -12.71 11.86
N ASP A 317 9.11 -11.83 12.82
CA ASP A 317 8.41 -11.85 14.10
C ASP A 317 6.93 -11.47 13.94
N ILE A 318 6.64 -10.45 13.11
CA ILE A 318 5.27 -10.06 12.76
C ILE A 318 4.53 -11.24 12.09
N ALA A 319 5.15 -11.90 11.12
CA ALA A 319 4.56 -13.06 10.45
C ALA A 319 4.27 -14.20 11.43
N LEU A 320 5.16 -14.45 12.38
CA LEU A 320 5.00 -15.52 13.38
C LEU A 320 3.89 -15.23 14.39
N PHE A 321 3.82 -13.99 14.92
CA PHE A 321 2.96 -13.66 16.06
C PHE A 321 1.64 -12.99 15.65
N HIS A 322 1.59 -12.32 14.49
CA HIS A 322 0.46 -11.52 14.04
C HIS A 322 0.07 -11.78 12.58
N GLY A 323 0.89 -12.53 11.82
CA GLY A 323 0.74 -12.70 10.39
C GLY A 323 -0.52 -13.44 10.00
N GLN A 324 -1.07 -13.06 8.86
CA GLN A 324 -2.20 -13.69 8.20
C GLN A 324 -1.85 -14.04 6.74
N ALA A 325 -2.55 -15.00 6.19
CA ALA A 325 -2.17 -15.63 4.91
C ALA A 325 -2.07 -14.68 3.71
N GLN A 326 -2.84 -13.59 3.68
CA GLN A 326 -2.83 -12.58 2.61
C GLN A 326 -1.68 -11.56 2.71
N GLY A 327 -0.73 -11.79 3.60
CA GLY A 327 0.48 -10.97 3.73
C GLY A 327 0.38 -9.83 4.75
N MET A 328 -0.79 -9.60 5.35
CA MET A 328 -0.98 -8.63 6.42
C MET A 328 -0.82 -9.25 7.81
N TYR A 329 -1.01 -8.46 8.83
CA TYR A 329 -1.00 -8.84 10.24
C TYR A 329 -2.29 -8.42 10.93
N GLY A 330 -2.70 -9.16 11.95
CA GLY A 330 -3.84 -8.81 12.80
C GLY A 330 -3.56 -7.53 13.59
N GLY A 331 -4.37 -6.52 13.34
CA GLY A 331 -4.27 -5.20 13.95
C GLY A 331 -5.58 -4.45 13.77
N ASP A 332 -6.43 -4.57 14.77
CA ASP A 332 -7.68 -3.83 14.95
C ASP A 332 -7.43 -2.71 15.97
N GLU A 333 -6.73 -1.68 15.53
CA GLU A 333 -5.99 -0.64 16.21
C GLU A 333 -4.64 -1.15 16.72
N PRO A 334 -4.50 -1.79 17.92
CA PRO A 334 -3.23 -2.42 18.30
C PRO A 334 -3.02 -3.74 17.57
N LEU A 335 -1.77 -4.18 17.49
CA LEU A 335 -1.46 -5.54 17.07
C LEU A 335 -2.10 -6.55 18.05
N HIS A 336 -2.78 -7.56 17.50
CA HIS A 336 -3.73 -8.35 18.29
C HIS A 336 -3.58 -9.88 18.14
N GLY A 337 -2.48 -10.33 17.58
CA GLY A 337 -2.26 -11.77 17.36
C GLY A 337 -2.53 -12.19 15.93
N ASN A 338 -2.42 -13.51 15.69
CA ASN A 338 -2.46 -14.10 14.34
C ASN A 338 -3.75 -14.88 14.05
N ALA A 339 -4.78 -14.77 14.90
CA ALA A 339 -6.05 -15.43 14.62
C ALA A 339 -6.67 -14.88 13.32
N PRO A 340 -7.21 -15.75 12.44
CA PRO A 340 -7.70 -15.31 11.14
C PRO A 340 -8.95 -14.44 11.20
N THR A 341 -9.53 -14.26 12.37
CA THR A 341 -10.66 -13.38 12.64
C THR A 341 -10.26 -12.00 13.13
N GLN A 342 -8.97 -11.77 13.41
CA GLN A 342 -8.50 -10.44 13.80
C GLN A 342 -8.67 -9.43 12.66
N GLY A 343 -8.99 -8.18 13.05
CA GLY A 343 -9.16 -7.09 12.12
C GLY A 343 -7.85 -6.69 11.44
N ILE A 344 -7.98 -6.17 10.23
CA ILE A 344 -6.89 -5.56 9.47
C ILE A 344 -7.39 -4.21 8.97
N GLU A 345 -6.84 -3.15 9.50
CA GLU A 345 -7.21 -1.81 9.14
C GLU A 345 -6.75 -1.45 7.71
N PHE A 346 -7.61 -0.81 6.93
CA PHE A 346 -7.27 -0.45 5.54
C PHE A 346 -6.11 0.53 5.45
N CYS A 347 -5.98 1.47 6.41
CA CYS A 347 -4.79 2.33 6.44
C CYS A 347 -3.51 1.52 6.57
N SER A 348 -3.49 0.46 7.38
CA SER A 348 -2.32 -0.42 7.50
C SER A 348 -1.95 -1.08 6.18
N VAL A 349 -2.94 -1.47 5.37
CA VAL A 349 -2.70 -2.10 4.06
C VAL A 349 -1.97 -1.12 3.13
N VAL A 350 -2.52 0.08 2.92
CA VAL A 350 -1.95 1.04 1.97
C VAL A 350 -0.63 1.66 2.45
N GLU A 351 -0.46 1.85 3.76
CA GLU A 351 0.79 2.38 4.33
C GLU A 351 1.92 1.33 4.35
N LEU A 352 1.58 0.05 4.54
CA LEU A 352 2.59 -1.00 4.44
C LEU A 352 3.05 -1.20 3.00
N LEU A 353 2.13 -1.09 2.01
CA LEU A 353 2.50 -1.08 0.59
C LEU A 353 3.51 0.02 0.30
N PHE A 354 3.22 1.27 0.69
CA PHE A 354 4.13 2.40 0.51
C PHE A 354 5.48 2.20 1.22
N SER A 355 5.49 1.58 2.39
CA SER A 355 6.72 1.25 3.11
C SER A 355 7.55 0.19 2.37
N LEU A 356 6.91 -0.84 1.82
CA LEU A 356 7.58 -1.89 1.03
C LEU A 356 8.14 -1.33 -0.30
N GLU A 357 7.42 -0.44 -0.98
CA GLU A 357 7.88 0.29 -2.17
C GLU A 357 9.18 1.06 -1.87
N SER A 358 9.18 1.81 -0.78
CA SER A 358 10.34 2.59 -0.33
C SER A 358 11.55 1.70 -0.01
N MET A 359 11.31 0.59 0.71
CA MET A 359 12.37 -0.34 1.09
C MET A 359 12.92 -1.09 -0.11
N LEU A 360 12.08 -1.46 -1.08
CA LEU A 360 12.50 -2.05 -2.35
C LEU A 360 13.41 -1.10 -3.13
N THR A 361 13.04 0.16 -3.25
CA THR A 361 13.81 1.19 -3.95
C THR A 361 15.22 1.36 -3.36
N ILE A 362 15.32 1.40 -2.02
CA ILE A 362 16.56 1.66 -1.31
C ILE A 362 17.48 0.45 -1.27
N THR A 363 16.94 -0.75 -1.12
CA THR A 363 17.73 -1.96 -0.90
C THR A 363 17.90 -2.82 -2.16
N GLY A 364 16.91 -2.82 -3.05
CA GLY A 364 16.81 -3.74 -4.17
C GLY A 364 16.47 -5.17 -3.76
N ASP A 365 16.01 -5.38 -2.53
CA ASP A 365 15.72 -6.70 -1.99
C ASP A 365 14.37 -7.21 -2.48
N THR A 366 14.38 -8.33 -3.20
CA THR A 366 13.18 -8.91 -3.81
C THR A 366 12.16 -9.43 -2.81
N GLU A 367 12.56 -9.71 -1.56
CA GLU A 367 11.62 -10.12 -0.50
C GLU A 367 10.56 -9.03 -0.24
N PHE A 368 10.93 -7.73 -0.35
CA PHE A 368 9.98 -6.63 -0.22
C PHE A 368 8.99 -6.56 -1.38
N ALA A 369 9.45 -6.86 -2.60
CA ALA A 369 8.56 -6.93 -3.77
C ALA A 369 7.59 -8.11 -3.69
N ASP A 370 8.05 -9.28 -3.24
CA ASP A 370 7.19 -10.46 -3.06
C ASP A 370 6.10 -10.19 -2.01
N HIS A 371 6.47 -9.56 -0.89
CA HIS A 371 5.52 -9.20 0.16
C HIS A 371 4.53 -8.12 -0.32
N LEU A 372 5.02 -7.13 -1.07
CA LEU A 372 4.20 -6.07 -1.66
C LEU A 372 3.12 -6.65 -2.59
N GLU A 373 3.50 -7.50 -3.55
CA GLU A 373 2.54 -8.15 -4.45
C GLU A 373 1.54 -9.03 -3.69
N LYS A 374 1.99 -9.72 -2.65
CA LYS A 374 1.09 -10.53 -1.81
C LYS A 374 0.00 -9.67 -1.16
N ILE A 375 0.33 -8.51 -0.65
CA ILE A 375 -0.66 -7.57 -0.08
C ILE A 375 -1.51 -6.93 -1.18
N ALA A 376 -0.87 -6.42 -2.24
CA ALA A 376 -1.53 -5.66 -3.29
C ALA A 376 -2.59 -6.48 -4.06
N TYR A 377 -2.36 -7.77 -4.25
CA TYR A 377 -3.26 -8.65 -5.01
C TYR A 377 -4.20 -9.51 -4.13
N ASN A 378 -4.13 -9.34 -2.81
CA ASN A 378 -5.03 -10.03 -1.89
C ASN A 378 -5.76 -9.05 -0.98
N ALA A 379 -5.08 -8.40 -0.03
CA ALA A 379 -5.72 -7.57 0.98
C ALA A 379 -6.31 -6.26 0.41
N MET A 380 -5.61 -5.60 -0.53
CA MET A 380 -6.02 -4.29 -1.04
C MET A 380 -7.32 -4.30 -1.86
N PRO A 381 -7.59 -5.25 -2.79
CA PRO A 381 -8.76 -5.19 -3.66
C PRO A 381 -10.09 -5.29 -2.93
N THR A 382 -10.15 -6.04 -1.84
CA THR A 382 -11.40 -6.45 -1.19
C THR A 382 -11.91 -5.51 -0.11
N GLN A 383 -11.17 -4.45 0.23
CA GLN A 383 -11.56 -3.51 1.29
C GLN A 383 -12.37 -2.30 0.79
N ALA A 384 -12.54 -2.15 -0.52
CA ALA A 384 -13.46 -1.19 -1.12
C ALA A 384 -14.47 -1.92 -2.01
N THR A 385 -15.63 -1.32 -2.23
CA THR A 385 -16.61 -1.81 -3.20
C THR A 385 -16.08 -1.67 -4.64
N ASP A 386 -16.61 -2.48 -5.57
CA ASP A 386 -16.18 -2.50 -6.98
C ASP A 386 -16.22 -1.12 -7.66
N ASP A 387 -17.17 -0.29 -7.27
CA ASP A 387 -17.33 1.09 -7.74
C ASP A 387 -16.50 2.12 -6.97
N PHE A 388 -15.74 1.66 -5.97
CA PHE A 388 -14.90 2.47 -5.09
C PHE A 388 -15.65 3.58 -4.33
N ASN A 389 -16.95 3.35 -4.01
CA ASN A 389 -17.81 4.33 -3.32
C ASN A 389 -17.92 4.08 -1.81
N HIS A 390 -17.60 2.87 -1.34
CA HIS A 390 -17.67 2.50 0.07
C HIS A 390 -16.44 1.66 0.42
N ARG A 391 -16.03 1.74 1.67
CA ARG A 391 -14.90 0.97 2.18
C ARG A 391 -15.25 0.29 3.50
N GLN A 392 -14.56 -0.79 3.78
CA GLN A 392 -14.54 -1.48 5.05
C GLN A 392 -13.38 -0.94 5.89
N TYR A 393 -13.60 -0.71 7.20
CA TYR A 393 -12.51 -0.28 8.09
C TYR A 393 -11.60 -1.45 8.44
N PHE A 394 -12.15 -2.53 9.01
CA PHE A 394 -11.43 -3.78 9.24
C PHE A 394 -11.91 -4.89 8.32
N GLN A 395 -11.01 -5.56 7.63
CA GLN A 395 -11.23 -6.87 7.03
C GLN A 395 -10.64 -7.96 7.92
N SER A 396 -10.96 -9.23 7.66
CA SER A 396 -10.36 -10.40 8.32
C SER A 396 -10.11 -11.53 7.31
N ALA A 397 -9.10 -12.37 7.57
CA ALA A 397 -8.80 -13.53 6.71
C ALA A 397 -9.94 -14.55 6.70
N ASN A 398 -10.63 -14.73 7.83
CA ASN A 398 -11.85 -15.52 7.95
C ASN A 398 -13.02 -14.61 8.32
N GLN A 399 -13.67 -14.05 7.31
CA GLN A 399 -14.75 -13.07 7.41
C GLN A 399 -16.02 -13.67 6.81
N VAL A 400 -16.94 -14.12 7.64
CA VAL A 400 -18.14 -14.86 7.19
C VAL A 400 -19.43 -14.09 7.35
N LEU A 401 -19.39 -12.94 8.04
CA LEU A 401 -20.55 -12.09 8.29
C LEU A 401 -20.09 -10.65 8.46
N ILE A 402 -20.69 -9.74 7.73
CA ILE A 402 -20.50 -8.29 7.85
C ILE A 402 -21.83 -7.69 8.28
N SER A 403 -21.89 -7.18 9.50
CA SER A 403 -23.09 -6.55 10.05
C SER A 403 -22.68 -5.53 11.11
N LYS A 404 -23.56 -4.56 11.41
CA LYS A 404 -23.42 -3.72 12.58
C LYS A 404 -23.63 -4.56 13.82
N ALA A 405 -22.53 -5.01 14.43
CA ALA A 405 -22.57 -5.87 15.60
C ALA A 405 -21.25 -5.80 16.38
N GLU A 406 -21.34 -6.01 17.68
CA GLU A 406 -20.16 -6.14 18.53
C GLU A 406 -19.36 -7.39 18.12
N ARG A 407 -18.05 -7.21 18.04
CA ARG A 407 -17.05 -8.25 17.69
C ARG A 407 -15.94 -8.27 18.73
N ASN A 408 -15.02 -9.20 18.57
CA ASN A 408 -13.83 -9.28 19.40
C ASN A 408 -12.70 -8.41 18.83
N PHE A 409 -13.04 -7.17 18.47
CA PHE A 409 -12.08 -6.15 18.05
C PHE A 409 -11.82 -5.17 19.20
N PHE A 410 -10.69 -4.47 19.11
CA PHE A 410 -10.46 -3.31 19.93
C PHE A 410 -11.30 -2.17 19.37
N GLU A 411 -12.33 -1.77 20.11
CA GLU A 411 -13.15 -0.62 19.76
C GLU A 411 -12.89 0.54 20.72
N ASP A 412 -12.68 1.71 20.17
CA ASP A 412 -12.62 2.96 20.94
C ASP A 412 -14.04 3.53 21.11
N GLY A 413 -15.03 2.91 21.40
CA GLY A 413 -16.41 3.36 21.69
C GLY A 413 -17.09 4.20 20.59
N GLY A 414 -16.35 4.72 19.63
CA GLY A 414 -16.85 5.52 18.51
C GLY A 414 -17.37 4.68 17.34
N HIS A 415 -16.88 3.48 17.19
CA HIS A 415 -17.15 2.63 16.02
C HIS A 415 -18.51 1.92 16.07
N GLN A 416 -19.06 1.70 17.26
CA GLN A 416 -20.38 1.12 17.51
C GLN A 416 -20.67 -0.17 16.71
N GLY A 417 -19.68 -1.03 16.52
CA GLY A 417 -19.80 -2.29 15.79
C GLY A 417 -19.92 -2.16 14.27
N THR A 418 -19.59 -1.00 13.70
CA THR A 418 -19.66 -0.78 12.24
C THR A 418 -18.36 -1.08 11.50
N ASP A 419 -17.31 -1.56 12.18
CA ASP A 419 -15.94 -1.69 11.70
C ASP A 419 -15.81 -2.52 10.42
N GLN A 420 -16.62 -3.54 10.25
CA GLN A 420 -16.63 -4.35 9.03
C GLN A 420 -17.63 -3.89 7.98
N CYS A 421 -18.57 -3.00 8.31
CA CYS A 421 -19.57 -2.52 7.35
C CYS A 421 -18.95 -1.66 6.25
N PHE A 422 -19.45 -1.79 5.03
CA PHE A 422 -19.01 -0.97 3.90
C PHE A 422 -19.75 0.37 3.89
N GLY A 423 -19.09 1.44 4.29
CA GLY A 423 -19.67 2.78 4.35
C GLY A 423 -18.61 3.88 4.21
N LEU A 424 -19.10 5.12 4.14
CA LEU A 424 -18.22 6.29 4.13
C LEU A 424 -17.60 6.56 5.51
N LEU A 425 -18.44 6.45 6.57
CA LEU A 425 -18.09 6.83 7.95
C LEU A 425 -18.06 5.63 8.92
N THR A 426 -18.26 4.40 8.45
CA THR A 426 -18.24 3.19 9.29
C THR A 426 -16.85 2.94 9.85
N GLY A 427 -16.73 2.37 11.06
CA GLY A 427 -15.48 2.34 11.79
C GLY A 427 -14.96 3.76 12.00
N TYR A 428 -13.67 4.00 11.78
CA TYR A 428 -13.11 5.35 11.83
C TYR A 428 -12.78 5.88 10.41
N PRO A 429 -13.08 7.17 10.10
CA PRO A 429 -13.02 7.67 8.73
C PRO A 429 -11.61 8.07 8.24
N CYS A 430 -10.52 7.76 8.95
CA CYS A 430 -9.16 7.94 8.42
C CYS A 430 -8.95 7.14 7.13
N CYS A 431 -9.42 5.88 7.08
CA CYS A 431 -9.31 5.04 5.91
C CYS A 431 -10.08 5.57 4.70
N THR A 432 -11.18 6.30 4.93
CA THR A 432 -11.93 6.95 3.86
C THR A 432 -11.09 7.99 3.10
N ALA A 433 -10.13 8.60 3.79
CA ALA A 433 -9.21 9.56 3.20
C ALA A 433 -7.90 8.91 2.72
N ASN A 434 -7.44 7.83 3.38
CA ASN A 434 -6.11 7.26 3.13
C ASN A 434 -6.08 6.15 2.06
N MET A 435 -7.18 5.46 1.82
CA MET A 435 -7.24 4.32 0.88
C MET A 435 -6.84 4.69 -0.56
N HIS A 436 -6.92 5.96 -0.91
CA HIS A 436 -6.75 6.45 -2.27
C HIS A 436 -5.33 6.30 -2.81
N GLN A 437 -4.33 6.17 -1.95
CA GLN A 437 -2.93 6.07 -2.35
C GLN A 437 -2.54 4.67 -2.86
N GLY A 438 -3.24 3.59 -2.47
CA GLY A 438 -2.79 2.22 -2.70
C GLY A 438 -2.55 1.88 -4.17
N TRP A 439 -3.59 1.93 -5.00
CA TRP A 439 -3.46 1.57 -6.43
C TRP A 439 -2.60 2.55 -7.25
N PRO A 440 -2.73 3.88 -7.11
CA PRO A 440 -1.88 4.80 -7.88
C PRO A 440 -0.40 4.66 -7.55
N LYS A 441 -0.04 4.48 -6.28
CA LYS A 441 1.37 4.27 -5.89
C LYS A 441 1.88 2.91 -6.35
N LEU A 442 1.06 1.85 -6.31
CA LEU A 442 1.42 0.57 -6.91
C LEU A 442 1.78 0.73 -8.40
N VAL A 443 0.96 1.44 -9.18
CA VAL A 443 1.26 1.71 -10.60
C VAL A 443 2.56 2.49 -10.75
N GLN A 444 2.80 3.49 -9.92
CA GLN A 444 4.02 4.29 -9.93
C GLN A 444 5.26 3.45 -9.64
N ASN A 445 5.11 2.32 -8.94
CA ASN A 445 6.19 1.44 -8.50
C ASN A 445 6.30 0.12 -9.31
N LEU A 446 5.59 -0.03 -10.43
CA LEU A 446 5.78 -1.19 -11.31
C LEU A 446 7.18 -1.18 -11.95
N TRP A 447 7.67 0.00 -12.31
CA TRP A 447 8.91 0.21 -13.04
C TRP A 447 9.84 1.20 -12.34
N TYR A 448 11.14 0.97 -12.49
CA TYR A 448 12.18 1.82 -11.90
C TYR A 448 13.30 2.08 -12.90
N GLN A 449 13.90 3.23 -12.82
CA GLN A 449 15.20 3.45 -13.45
C GLN A 449 16.28 2.74 -12.63
N THR A 450 17.32 2.24 -13.29
CA THR A 450 18.43 1.56 -12.61
C THR A 450 19.67 2.46 -12.57
N ALA A 451 20.52 2.23 -11.56
CA ALA A 451 21.76 2.99 -11.38
C ALA A 451 22.74 2.84 -12.57
N ASP A 452 22.58 1.82 -13.41
CA ASP A 452 23.38 1.55 -14.60
C ASP A 452 22.75 2.08 -15.91
N ASN A 453 21.87 3.09 -15.81
CA ASN A 453 21.18 3.74 -16.92
C ASN A 453 20.24 2.81 -17.72
N GLY A 454 19.71 1.81 -17.08
CA GLY A 454 18.70 0.92 -17.63
C GLY A 454 17.32 1.13 -17.01
N ILE A 455 16.49 0.11 -17.13
CA ILE A 455 15.15 0.06 -16.57
C ILE A 455 14.91 -1.29 -15.90
N ALA A 456 14.09 -1.32 -14.86
CA ALA A 456 13.69 -2.51 -14.14
C ALA A 456 12.17 -2.63 -14.07
N ALA A 457 11.62 -3.82 -14.37
CA ALA A 457 10.28 -4.23 -13.99
C ALA A 457 10.39 -5.09 -12.71
N LEU A 458 10.01 -4.51 -11.57
CA LEU A 458 10.15 -5.16 -10.27
C LEU A 458 8.83 -5.67 -9.70
N LEU A 459 7.72 -5.07 -10.10
CA LEU A 459 6.35 -5.50 -9.84
C LEU A 459 5.66 -5.66 -11.18
N TYR A 460 4.73 -6.59 -11.28
CA TYR A 460 4.11 -6.90 -12.56
C TYR A 460 2.63 -6.56 -12.57
N GLY A 461 2.19 -5.97 -13.70
CA GLY A 461 0.80 -5.62 -13.96
C GLY A 461 0.67 -4.97 -15.34
N PRO A 462 -0.49 -5.11 -16.02
CA PRO A 462 -0.63 -4.58 -17.37
C PRO A 462 -0.37 -3.08 -17.37
N SER A 463 0.70 -2.68 -18.07
CA SER A 463 1.22 -1.30 -18.02
C SER A 463 2.05 -0.95 -19.25
N GLU A 464 2.36 0.32 -19.38
CA GLU A 464 3.42 0.80 -20.27
C GLU A 464 4.23 1.88 -19.57
N VAL A 465 5.51 1.94 -19.91
CA VAL A 465 6.41 2.96 -19.41
C VAL A 465 7.10 3.68 -20.55
N GLU A 466 7.21 5.01 -20.46
CA GLU A 466 8.05 5.82 -21.32
C GLU A 466 9.09 6.54 -20.47
N THR A 467 10.36 6.31 -20.75
CA THR A 467 11.44 6.88 -19.96
C THR A 467 12.72 7.07 -20.78
N LYS A 468 13.71 7.71 -20.18
CA LYS A 468 15.04 7.88 -20.73
C LYS A 468 15.98 6.80 -20.19
N VAL A 469 16.72 6.12 -21.09
CA VAL A 469 17.75 5.13 -20.79
C VAL A 469 19.04 5.50 -21.55
N ALA A 470 20.13 4.81 -21.29
CA ALA A 470 21.37 4.91 -22.07
C ALA A 470 21.78 6.37 -22.38
N ASN A 471 21.98 7.19 -21.35
CA ASN A 471 22.37 8.60 -21.45
C ASN A 471 21.32 9.50 -22.16
N GLY A 472 20.06 9.30 -21.84
CA GLY A 472 18.98 10.22 -22.22
C GLY A 472 18.19 9.86 -23.47
N GLN A 473 18.35 8.63 -23.99
CA GLN A 473 17.55 8.16 -25.11
C GLN A 473 16.19 7.65 -24.65
N VAL A 474 15.12 8.08 -25.32
CA VAL A 474 13.75 7.70 -25.00
C VAL A 474 13.47 6.28 -25.47
N VAL A 475 12.93 5.47 -24.58
CA VAL A 475 12.35 4.14 -24.85
C VAL A 475 10.95 4.07 -24.29
N ARG A 476 10.06 3.37 -24.97
CA ARG A 476 8.75 2.94 -24.46
C ARG A 476 8.74 1.42 -24.39
N ILE A 477 8.24 0.87 -23.28
CA ILE A 477 8.07 -0.58 -23.10
C ILE A 477 6.62 -0.82 -22.72
N VAL A 478 5.97 -1.73 -23.45
CA VAL A 478 4.60 -2.17 -23.18
C VAL A 478 4.66 -3.52 -22.50
N GLU A 479 4.06 -3.64 -21.34
CA GLU A 479 3.86 -4.89 -20.59
C GLU A 479 2.44 -5.39 -20.83
N ASP A 480 2.30 -6.44 -21.64
CA ASP A 480 1.05 -7.12 -21.95
C ASP A 480 0.94 -8.39 -21.11
N THR A 481 0.00 -8.39 -20.15
CA THR A 481 -0.20 -9.49 -19.21
C THR A 481 -1.58 -9.45 -18.57
N HIS A 482 -2.03 -10.61 -18.08
CA HIS A 482 -3.15 -10.74 -17.14
C HIS A 482 -2.68 -11.07 -15.71
N TYR A 483 -1.39 -10.86 -15.41
CA TYR A 483 -0.86 -11.03 -14.06
C TYR A 483 -1.68 -10.21 -13.04
N PRO A 484 -1.99 -10.72 -11.84
CA PRO A 484 -1.50 -11.96 -11.21
C PRO A 484 -2.31 -13.24 -11.53
N PHE A 485 -3.24 -13.20 -12.48
CA PHE A 485 -4.11 -14.34 -12.82
C PHE A 485 -3.53 -15.27 -13.88
N ASP A 486 -2.56 -14.82 -14.65
CA ASP A 486 -1.84 -15.60 -15.66
C ASP A 486 -0.32 -15.58 -15.43
N GLU A 487 0.35 -16.55 -15.98
CA GLU A 487 1.78 -16.85 -15.79
C GLU A 487 2.67 -16.11 -16.79
N THR A 488 2.10 -15.57 -17.87
CA THR A 488 2.85 -14.97 -18.98
C THR A 488 2.86 -13.46 -18.89
N ILE A 489 4.06 -12.90 -18.98
CA ILE A 489 4.28 -11.45 -19.04
C ILE A 489 5.11 -11.18 -20.30
N ARG A 490 4.57 -10.39 -21.23
CA ARG A 490 5.22 -10.03 -22.47
C ARG A 490 5.59 -8.56 -22.47
N PHE A 491 6.86 -8.27 -22.69
CA PHE A 491 7.37 -6.92 -22.85
C PHE A 491 7.68 -6.66 -24.34
N THR A 492 7.19 -5.56 -24.90
CA THR A 492 7.52 -5.11 -26.25
C THR A 492 8.27 -3.80 -26.17
N ILE A 493 9.49 -3.78 -26.70
CA ILE A 493 10.35 -2.60 -26.74
C ILE A 493 9.98 -1.75 -27.95
N GLN A 494 9.77 -0.46 -27.75
CA GLN A 494 9.49 0.52 -28.80
C GLN A 494 10.55 1.62 -28.78
N THR A 495 11.25 1.83 -29.89
CA THR A 495 12.34 2.80 -30.00
C THR A 495 12.55 3.28 -31.42
N LYS A 496 12.94 4.54 -31.59
CA LYS A 496 13.21 5.13 -32.93
C LYS A 496 14.46 4.60 -33.60
N LYS A 497 15.43 4.10 -32.83
CA LYS A 497 16.71 3.54 -33.29
C LYS A 497 17.19 2.51 -32.26
N ALA A 498 18.12 1.65 -32.67
CA ALA A 498 18.70 0.68 -31.73
C ALA A 498 19.36 1.39 -30.54
N ILE A 499 19.05 0.94 -29.33
CA ILE A 499 19.52 1.51 -28.07
C ILE A 499 20.08 0.39 -27.18
N SER A 500 21.28 0.57 -26.66
CA SER A 500 21.89 -0.38 -25.72
C SER A 500 21.63 0.05 -24.28
N PHE A 501 20.89 -0.77 -23.54
CA PHE A 501 20.64 -0.56 -22.10
C PHE A 501 20.36 -1.88 -21.39
N PRO A 502 20.64 -1.99 -20.08
CA PRO A 502 20.25 -3.14 -19.28
C PRO A 502 18.73 -3.10 -18.97
N PHE A 503 18.09 -4.24 -19.17
CA PHE A 503 16.71 -4.46 -18.74
C PHE A 503 16.70 -5.47 -17.61
N HIS A 504 16.23 -5.07 -16.42
CA HIS A 504 16.18 -5.88 -15.21
C HIS A 504 14.79 -6.45 -15.01
N LEU A 505 14.70 -7.76 -14.77
CA LEU A 505 13.46 -8.47 -14.48
C LEU A 505 13.57 -9.17 -13.13
N ARG A 506 12.60 -8.93 -12.23
CA ARG A 506 12.50 -9.67 -10.97
C ARG A 506 11.94 -11.06 -11.21
N ILE A 507 12.54 -12.07 -10.58
CA ILE A 507 11.99 -13.42 -10.49
C ILE A 507 11.46 -13.59 -9.05
N PRO A 508 10.15 -13.72 -8.87
CA PRO A 508 9.55 -13.90 -7.53
C PRO A 508 10.09 -15.17 -6.84
N GLN A 509 10.13 -15.17 -5.52
CA GLN A 509 10.62 -16.31 -4.73
C GLN A 509 9.81 -17.59 -4.96
N TRP A 510 8.52 -17.47 -5.23
CA TRP A 510 7.65 -18.61 -5.53
C TRP A 510 7.83 -19.19 -6.94
N ALA A 511 8.43 -18.44 -7.87
CA ALA A 511 8.59 -18.84 -9.27
C ALA A 511 9.87 -19.69 -9.47
N LYS A 512 9.80 -20.97 -9.12
CA LYS A 512 10.96 -21.89 -9.13
C LYS A 512 11.44 -22.25 -10.54
N ASP A 513 10.51 -22.27 -11.52
CA ASP A 513 10.75 -22.73 -12.89
C ASP A 513 10.59 -21.60 -13.91
N ALA A 514 10.96 -20.38 -13.53
CA ALA A 514 10.83 -19.20 -14.37
C ALA A 514 11.66 -19.32 -15.67
N GLN A 515 11.07 -18.86 -16.78
CA GLN A 515 11.69 -18.91 -18.11
C GLN A 515 11.66 -17.52 -18.75
N ILE A 516 12.75 -17.17 -19.41
CA ILE A 516 12.87 -15.92 -20.17
C ILE A 516 13.26 -16.23 -21.59
N THR A 517 12.56 -15.65 -22.56
CA THR A 517 12.95 -15.67 -23.96
C THR A 517 13.07 -14.25 -24.50
N VAL A 518 13.99 -14.02 -25.42
CA VAL A 518 14.14 -12.77 -26.14
C VAL A 518 14.00 -13.05 -27.63
N ASN A 519 12.97 -12.48 -28.28
CA ASN A 519 12.62 -12.73 -29.68
C ASN A 519 12.44 -14.23 -29.99
N GLY A 520 11.91 -14.99 -29.02
CA GLY A 520 11.69 -16.44 -29.14
C GLY A 520 12.88 -17.32 -28.79
N GLU A 521 14.07 -16.76 -28.58
CA GLU A 521 15.25 -17.47 -28.15
C GLU A 521 15.37 -17.49 -26.63
N ALA A 522 15.61 -18.67 -26.04
CA ALA A 522 15.78 -18.80 -24.59
C ALA A 522 17.02 -18.05 -24.10
N LEU A 523 16.88 -17.32 -23.02
CA LEU A 523 18.02 -16.66 -22.38
C LEU A 523 18.93 -17.71 -21.74
N SER A 524 20.25 -17.57 -21.94
CA SER A 524 21.25 -18.51 -21.40
C SER A 524 21.42 -18.37 -19.87
N GLU A 525 21.05 -17.24 -19.31
CA GLU A 525 21.11 -16.98 -17.87
C GLU A 525 19.95 -17.68 -17.14
N THR A 526 20.27 -18.32 -16.01
CA THR A 526 19.26 -19.00 -15.19
C THR A 526 18.39 -17.98 -14.46
N ALA A 527 17.09 -18.03 -14.69
CA ALA A 527 16.09 -17.24 -13.97
C ALA A 527 15.83 -17.86 -12.57
N LYS A 528 16.70 -17.56 -11.61
CA LYS A 528 16.62 -18.12 -10.26
C LYS A 528 15.54 -17.43 -9.45
N ALA A 529 14.70 -18.20 -8.74
CA ALA A 529 13.71 -17.70 -7.80
C ALA A 529 14.35 -16.72 -6.77
N GLY A 530 13.67 -15.60 -6.49
CA GLY A 530 14.13 -14.57 -5.56
C GLY A 530 15.29 -13.73 -6.09
N SER A 531 15.53 -13.69 -7.40
CA SER A 531 16.64 -12.95 -8.02
C SER A 531 16.17 -11.88 -9.01
N ILE A 532 17.12 -11.09 -9.47
CA ILE A 532 16.92 -10.14 -10.57
C ILE A 532 17.81 -10.57 -11.73
N VAL A 533 17.20 -10.83 -12.88
CA VAL A 533 17.90 -11.14 -14.13
C VAL A 533 18.15 -9.84 -14.89
N LYS A 534 19.39 -9.63 -15.30
CA LYS A 534 19.82 -8.44 -16.04
C LYS A 534 20.11 -8.79 -17.48
N ILE A 535 19.31 -8.29 -18.42
CA ILE A 535 19.47 -8.53 -19.85
C ILE A 535 20.20 -7.35 -20.50
N ASN A 536 21.47 -7.53 -20.83
CA ASN A 536 22.31 -6.53 -21.49
C ASN A 536 22.34 -6.75 -23.00
N ARG A 537 21.73 -5.87 -23.77
CA ARG A 537 21.80 -5.95 -25.25
C ARG A 537 21.48 -4.62 -25.92
N SER A 538 21.69 -4.57 -27.24
CA SER A 538 21.17 -3.51 -28.10
C SER A 538 19.74 -3.87 -28.51
N TRP A 539 18.79 -3.09 -28.05
CA TRP A 539 17.34 -3.25 -28.30
C TRP A 539 16.94 -2.55 -29.58
N LYS A 540 16.10 -3.19 -30.36
CA LYS A 540 15.49 -2.64 -31.59
C LYS A 540 14.00 -2.48 -31.40
N ASP A 541 13.39 -1.65 -32.24
CA ASP A 541 11.92 -1.52 -32.26
C ASP A 541 11.26 -2.87 -32.56
N GLY A 542 10.24 -3.20 -31.77
CA GLY A 542 9.52 -4.47 -31.84
C GLY A 542 10.20 -5.66 -31.16
N ASP A 543 11.39 -5.50 -30.56
CA ASP A 543 11.99 -6.59 -29.76
C ASP A 543 11.06 -7.01 -28.62
N GLN A 544 10.94 -8.32 -28.41
CA GLN A 544 10.07 -8.90 -27.39
C GLN A 544 10.86 -9.66 -26.34
N VAL A 545 10.47 -9.46 -25.08
CA VAL A 545 10.90 -10.28 -23.96
C VAL A 545 9.68 -10.97 -23.38
N ASN A 546 9.69 -12.31 -23.30
CA ASN A 546 8.63 -13.06 -22.64
C ASN A 546 9.20 -13.65 -21.34
N LEU A 547 8.57 -13.32 -20.25
CA LEU A 547 8.80 -13.90 -18.93
C LEU A 547 7.62 -14.82 -18.61
N ILE A 548 7.92 -16.09 -18.35
CA ILE A 548 6.95 -17.09 -17.92
C ILE A 548 7.25 -17.45 -16.48
N LEU A 549 6.28 -17.30 -15.60
CA LEU A 549 6.34 -17.56 -14.17
C LEU A 549 5.35 -18.70 -13.83
N PRO A 550 5.72 -19.99 -13.97
CA PRO A 550 4.83 -21.09 -13.67
C PRO A 550 4.34 -21.05 -12.23
N MET A 551 3.01 -21.07 -12.07
CA MET A 551 2.34 -20.94 -10.76
C MET A 551 1.87 -22.32 -10.29
N HIS A 552 2.61 -22.93 -9.40
CA HIS A 552 2.21 -24.15 -8.72
C HIS A 552 1.27 -23.86 -7.55
N ILE A 553 0.39 -24.81 -7.21
CA ILE A 553 -0.44 -24.72 -6.00
C ILE A 553 0.42 -25.14 -4.82
N GLU A 554 0.54 -24.26 -3.85
CA GLU A 554 1.25 -24.49 -2.60
C GLU A 554 0.33 -24.31 -1.40
N THR A 555 0.68 -24.89 -0.26
CA THR A 555 -0.06 -24.73 0.98
C THR A 555 0.88 -24.21 2.07
N SER A 556 0.40 -23.28 2.88
CA SER A 556 1.13 -22.72 4.02
C SER A 556 0.39 -22.94 5.33
N ARG A 557 1.14 -22.95 6.44
CA ARG A 557 0.62 -23.17 7.80
C ARG A 557 0.53 -21.88 8.56
N TRP A 558 -0.58 -21.69 9.24
CA TRP A 558 -0.92 -20.49 9.98
C TRP A 558 -1.42 -20.81 11.40
N ALA A 559 -2.05 -19.83 12.05
CA ALA A 559 -2.60 -19.98 13.39
C ALA A 559 -3.40 -21.26 13.58
N GLU A 560 -3.29 -21.90 14.75
CA GLU A 560 -4.00 -23.15 15.11
C GLU A 560 -3.76 -24.29 14.10
N LEU A 561 -2.57 -24.32 13.45
CA LEU A 561 -2.21 -25.27 12.39
C LEU A 561 -3.14 -25.24 11.17
N SER A 562 -3.90 -24.16 11.00
CA SER A 562 -4.73 -23.95 9.82
C SER A 562 -3.90 -23.87 8.53
N VAL A 563 -4.55 -24.03 7.40
CA VAL A 563 -3.93 -24.07 6.08
C VAL A 563 -4.51 -23.00 5.19
N ALA A 564 -3.64 -22.25 4.51
CA ALA A 564 -3.99 -21.45 3.36
C ALA A 564 -3.51 -22.12 2.06
N VAL A 565 -4.23 -21.86 0.96
CA VAL A 565 -3.92 -22.35 -0.38
C VAL A 565 -3.44 -21.17 -1.22
N GLU A 566 -2.31 -21.33 -1.89
CA GLU A 566 -1.64 -20.26 -2.63
C GLU A 566 -1.32 -20.73 -4.06
N ARG A 567 -1.31 -19.78 -5.01
CA ARG A 567 -0.85 -20.01 -6.38
C ARG A 567 -0.25 -18.74 -6.94
N GLY A 568 1.05 -18.72 -7.17
CA GLY A 568 1.77 -17.48 -7.46
C GLY A 568 1.64 -16.48 -6.31
N PRO A 569 1.36 -15.19 -6.56
CA PRO A 569 1.17 -14.20 -5.49
C PRO A 569 -0.23 -14.28 -4.83
N LEU A 570 -1.17 -15.06 -5.41
CA LEU A 570 -2.55 -15.12 -4.96
C LEU A 570 -2.74 -16.13 -3.84
N VAL A 571 -3.50 -15.73 -2.83
CA VAL A 571 -4.06 -16.58 -1.78
C VAL A 571 -5.52 -16.88 -2.13
N TYR A 572 -5.98 -18.08 -1.87
CA TYR A 572 -7.33 -18.51 -2.23
C TYR A 572 -8.21 -18.66 -0.99
N ALA A 573 -9.46 -18.24 -1.15
CA ALA A 573 -10.47 -18.28 -0.11
C ALA A 573 -11.70 -19.06 -0.58
N LEU A 574 -12.44 -19.66 0.34
CA LEU A 574 -13.72 -20.30 0.05
C LEU A 574 -14.67 -19.28 -0.61
N LYS A 575 -15.24 -19.66 -1.75
CA LYS A 575 -16.31 -18.90 -2.38
C LYS A 575 -17.57 -19.01 -1.52
N ILE A 576 -17.96 -17.93 -0.88
CA ILE A 576 -19.21 -17.79 -0.13
C ILE A 576 -20.14 -16.90 -0.93
N GLU A 577 -21.36 -17.35 -1.21
CA GLU A 577 -22.36 -16.51 -1.86
C GLU A 577 -22.80 -15.38 -0.92
N GLU A 578 -22.97 -14.17 -1.45
CA GLU A 578 -23.14 -12.94 -0.68
C GLU A 578 -24.55 -12.36 -0.85
N ASP A 579 -25.13 -11.85 0.24
CA ASP A 579 -26.35 -11.06 0.29
C ASP A 579 -26.05 -9.67 0.80
N TRP A 580 -25.91 -8.72 -0.12
CA TRP A 580 -25.65 -7.33 0.20
C TRP A 580 -26.92 -6.60 0.59
N ARG A 581 -26.95 -6.02 1.78
CA ARG A 581 -28.09 -5.30 2.34
C ARG A 581 -27.73 -3.86 2.68
N LYS A 582 -28.41 -2.93 2.06
CA LYS A 582 -28.23 -1.50 2.37
C LYS A 582 -28.98 -1.16 3.66
N VAL A 583 -28.27 -0.51 4.59
CA VAL A 583 -28.81 0.10 5.81
C VAL A 583 -28.74 1.62 5.62
N ASN A 584 -29.86 2.30 5.81
CA ASN A 584 -29.98 3.72 5.48
C ASN A 584 -30.08 4.60 6.72
N ASN A 585 -29.55 5.81 6.63
CA ASN A 585 -29.75 6.93 7.58
C ASN A 585 -29.39 6.59 9.03
N VAL A 586 -28.34 5.80 9.26
CA VAL A 586 -27.85 5.55 10.62
C VAL A 586 -27.16 6.80 11.15
N ALA A 587 -27.58 7.25 12.32
CA ALA A 587 -27.02 8.43 12.97
C ALA A 587 -25.48 8.34 13.00
N TYR A 588 -24.78 9.41 12.64
CA TYR A 588 -23.32 9.54 12.52
C TYR A 588 -22.70 8.77 11.34
N PHE A 589 -23.13 7.54 11.03
CA PHE A 589 -22.49 6.67 10.02
C PHE A 589 -23.09 6.83 8.61
N GLY A 590 -24.27 7.44 8.50
CA GLY A 590 -24.98 7.56 7.23
C GLY A 590 -25.47 6.22 6.68
N ASP A 591 -25.39 6.05 5.37
CA ASP A 591 -25.73 4.81 4.69
C ASP A 591 -24.50 3.87 4.64
N PHE A 592 -24.74 2.57 4.84
CA PHE A 592 -23.70 1.55 4.70
C PHE A 592 -24.30 0.22 4.26
N PHE A 593 -23.44 -0.74 3.92
CA PHE A 593 -23.84 -2.09 3.53
C PHE A 593 -23.38 -3.10 4.57
N GLU A 594 -24.29 -4.02 4.86
CA GLU A 594 -24.05 -5.30 5.53
C GLU A 594 -23.98 -6.41 4.48
N VAL A 595 -23.25 -7.50 4.76
CA VAL A 595 -23.12 -8.65 3.84
C VAL A 595 -23.31 -9.94 4.62
N TYR A 596 -24.27 -10.73 4.19
CA TYR A 596 -24.67 -11.99 4.83
C TYR A 596 -24.34 -13.20 3.94
N PRO A 597 -23.90 -14.33 4.52
CA PRO A 597 -23.65 -15.54 3.72
C PRO A 597 -24.97 -16.16 3.24
N LYS A 598 -25.03 -16.52 1.95
CA LYS A 598 -26.11 -17.32 1.34
C LYS A 598 -25.75 -18.79 1.17
N SER A 599 -24.49 -19.14 1.41
CA SER A 599 -24.01 -20.52 1.35
C SER A 599 -23.26 -20.89 2.62
N ASP A 600 -23.09 -22.17 2.86
CA ASP A 600 -22.32 -22.69 3.98
C ASP A 600 -20.85 -22.25 3.86
N TRP A 601 -20.20 -22.00 5.01
CA TRP A 601 -18.82 -21.55 5.09
C TRP A 601 -17.92 -22.45 5.97
N ASN A 602 -18.49 -23.31 6.80
CA ASN A 602 -17.80 -24.07 7.83
C ASN A 602 -17.23 -25.40 7.29
N TYR A 603 -16.30 -25.30 6.35
CA TYR A 603 -15.62 -26.43 5.72
C TYR A 603 -14.16 -26.56 6.18
N GLY A 604 -13.70 -27.81 6.35
CA GLY A 604 -12.30 -28.16 6.50
C GLY A 604 -11.74 -28.81 5.24
N LEU A 605 -10.48 -28.49 4.91
CA LEU A 605 -9.78 -29.09 3.76
C LEU A 605 -9.32 -30.51 4.09
N LEU A 606 -9.44 -31.41 3.11
CA LEU A 606 -8.98 -32.78 3.25
C LEU A 606 -7.45 -32.85 3.37
N GLU A 607 -6.95 -33.57 4.34
CA GLU A 607 -5.51 -33.75 4.55
C GLU A 607 -4.81 -34.30 3.29
N LYS A 608 -5.46 -35.20 2.54
CA LYS A 608 -4.92 -35.75 1.28
C LYS A 608 -4.71 -34.67 0.23
N ALA A 609 -5.62 -33.67 0.11
CA ALA A 609 -5.47 -32.57 -0.84
C ALA A 609 -4.34 -31.60 -0.43
N ILE A 610 -4.11 -31.44 0.87
CA ILE A 610 -3.03 -30.59 1.40
C ILE A 610 -1.66 -31.25 1.22
N LYS A 611 -1.55 -32.57 1.36
CA LYS A 611 -0.29 -33.32 1.17
C LYS A 611 0.15 -33.38 -0.28
N ASP A 612 -0.78 -33.36 -1.21
CA ASP A 612 -0.53 -33.35 -2.65
C ASP A 612 -1.38 -32.27 -3.34
N PRO A 613 -1.00 -30.98 -3.20
CA PRO A 613 -1.82 -29.88 -3.66
C PRO A 613 -1.97 -29.84 -5.19
N GLN A 614 -0.99 -30.34 -5.96
CA GLN A 614 -1.08 -30.38 -7.41
C GLN A 614 -2.20 -31.31 -7.92
N ASN A 615 -2.49 -32.39 -7.23
CA ASN A 615 -3.58 -33.32 -7.54
C ASN A 615 -4.83 -33.08 -6.67
N GLY A 616 -4.70 -32.36 -5.56
CA GLY A 616 -5.78 -32.06 -4.63
C GLY A 616 -6.69 -30.91 -5.07
N PHE A 617 -6.21 -30.06 -5.97
CA PHE A 617 -6.93 -28.88 -6.46
C PHE A 617 -6.89 -28.82 -7.99
N GLU A 618 -8.04 -28.58 -8.60
CA GLU A 618 -8.18 -28.37 -10.04
C GLU A 618 -8.22 -26.87 -10.35
N VAL A 619 -7.33 -26.41 -11.22
CA VAL A 619 -7.28 -25.01 -11.68
C VAL A 619 -8.27 -24.81 -12.81
N ILE A 620 -9.23 -23.90 -12.65
CA ILE A 620 -10.19 -23.52 -13.67
C ILE A 620 -9.97 -22.06 -14.08
N LYS A 621 -9.64 -21.82 -15.34
CA LYS A 621 -9.57 -20.50 -15.94
C LYS A 621 -10.96 -20.13 -16.49
N ASN A 622 -11.54 -19.03 -16.01
CA ASN A 622 -12.84 -18.53 -16.45
C ASN A 622 -12.69 -17.58 -17.64
N LYS A 623 -13.62 -17.66 -18.58
CA LYS A 623 -13.74 -16.66 -19.65
C LYS A 623 -14.53 -15.45 -19.12
N THR A 624 -13.86 -14.44 -18.64
CA THR A 624 -14.48 -13.29 -17.97
C THR A 624 -14.91 -12.17 -18.92
N GLY A 625 -14.51 -12.22 -20.19
CA GLY A 625 -14.97 -11.28 -21.22
C GLY A 625 -14.65 -9.81 -20.94
N GLY A 626 -13.59 -9.53 -20.17
CA GLY A 626 -13.22 -8.15 -19.79
C GLY A 626 -13.98 -7.62 -18.56
N GLN A 627 -14.65 -8.48 -17.79
CA GLN A 627 -15.28 -8.10 -16.52
C GLN A 627 -14.22 -7.69 -15.48
N TYR A 628 -14.62 -6.87 -14.50
CA TYR A 628 -13.78 -6.51 -13.38
C TYR A 628 -13.32 -7.76 -12.61
N PRO A 629 -12.00 -7.98 -12.47
CA PRO A 629 -11.50 -9.26 -11.98
C PRO A 629 -11.62 -9.47 -10.47
N TRP A 630 -11.77 -8.38 -9.71
CA TRP A 630 -11.71 -8.39 -8.25
C TRP A 630 -13.09 -8.53 -7.58
N ASN A 631 -13.93 -9.43 -8.09
CA ASN A 631 -15.18 -9.82 -7.45
C ASN A 631 -15.53 -11.28 -7.74
N LEU A 632 -16.54 -11.82 -7.06
CA LEU A 632 -16.94 -13.24 -7.18
C LEU A 632 -17.37 -13.65 -8.60
N THR A 633 -17.94 -12.73 -9.38
CA THR A 633 -18.45 -13.01 -10.73
C THR A 633 -17.38 -12.84 -11.81
N GLY A 634 -16.46 -11.92 -11.60
CA GLY A 634 -15.39 -11.61 -12.53
C GLY A 634 -14.08 -12.34 -12.28
N ALA A 635 -13.99 -13.17 -11.22
CA ALA A 635 -12.77 -13.91 -10.87
C ALA A 635 -12.24 -14.73 -12.06
N PRO A 636 -11.05 -14.38 -12.61
CA PRO A 636 -10.54 -15.01 -13.84
C PRO A 636 -10.09 -16.45 -13.63
N ILE A 637 -9.80 -16.81 -12.39
CA ILE A 637 -9.27 -18.13 -12.03
C ILE A 637 -9.88 -18.60 -10.70
N VAL A 638 -10.23 -19.87 -10.63
CA VAL A 638 -10.75 -20.49 -9.41
C VAL A 638 -10.10 -21.86 -9.22
N LEU A 639 -10.09 -22.36 -7.99
CA LEU A 639 -9.66 -23.71 -7.67
C LEU A 639 -10.87 -24.53 -7.22
N LYS A 640 -10.99 -25.76 -7.73
CA LYS A 640 -11.97 -26.73 -7.24
C LYS A 640 -11.27 -27.81 -6.43
N THR A 641 -11.89 -28.21 -5.33
CA THR A 641 -11.44 -29.30 -4.48
C THR A 641 -12.63 -29.93 -3.75
N LYS A 642 -12.36 -30.95 -2.96
CA LYS A 642 -13.32 -31.53 -2.02
C LYS A 642 -12.97 -31.15 -0.59
N ALA A 643 -13.98 -30.95 0.22
CA ALA A 643 -13.86 -30.59 1.64
C ALA A 643 -14.93 -31.33 2.44
N LYS A 644 -14.86 -31.33 3.76
CA LYS A 644 -15.93 -31.80 4.62
C LYS A 644 -16.47 -30.64 5.46
N LYS A 645 -17.79 -30.59 5.61
CA LYS A 645 -18.46 -29.66 6.50
C LYS A 645 -18.10 -29.97 7.95
N ILE A 646 -17.99 -28.95 8.77
CA ILE A 646 -17.77 -29.07 10.22
C ILE A 646 -18.95 -28.43 10.93
N PRO A 647 -20.04 -29.19 11.21
CA PRO A 647 -21.27 -28.61 11.75
C PRO A 647 -21.10 -27.88 13.10
N GLY A 648 -20.14 -28.33 13.90
CA GLY A 648 -19.82 -27.71 15.18
C GLY A 648 -19.07 -26.37 15.08
N TRP A 649 -18.55 -26.01 13.89
CA TRP A 649 -17.90 -24.72 13.67
C TRP A 649 -18.96 -23.68 13.30
N SER A 650 -19.31 -22.86 14.26
CA SER A 650 -20.41 -21.89 14.19
C SER A 650 -19.90 -20.47 14.48
N LEU A 651 -20.77 -19.49 14.32
CA LEU A 651 -20.47 -18.09 14.67
C LEU A 651 -20.19 -17.96 16.17
N TYR A 652 -19.19 -17.16 16.47
CA TYR A 652 -18.87 -16.69 17.81
C TYR A 652 -18.63 -15.17 17.76
N LYS A 653 -19.33 -14.40 18.58
CA LYS A 653 -19.28 -12.91 18.58
C LYS A 653 -19.39 -12.33 17.15
N ASN A 654 -20.34 -12.80 16.38
CA ASN A 654 -20.62 -12.37 14.99
C ASN A 654 -19.45 -12.54 14.00
N MET A 655 -18.50 -13.40 14.31
CA MET A 655 -17.37 -13.80 13.46
C MET A 655 -17.34 -15.31 13.27
N ALA A 656 -16.51 -15.81 12.37
CA ALA A 656 -16.19 -17.23 12.37
C ALA A 656 -15.66 -17.62 13.77
N GLY A 657 -16.19 -18.69 14.33
CA GLY A 657 -15.75 -19.15 15.64
C GLY A 657 -14.29 -19.61 15.63
N PRO A 658 -13.73 -19.93 16.80
CA PRO A 658 -12.37 -20.47 16.90
C PRO A 658 -12.16 -21.63 15.93
N LEU A 659 -10.97 -21.70 15.33
CA LEU A 659 -10.63 -22.76 14.38
C LEU A 659 -10.78 -24.14 15.05
N PRO A 660 -11.51 -25.07 14.44
CA PRO A 660 -11.61 -26.44 14.97
C PRO A 660 -10.26 -27.14 15.00
N HIS A 661 -9.97 -27.85 16.07
CA HIS A 661 -8.74 -28.64 16.17
C HIS A 661 -8.70 -29.75 15.11
N GLN A 662 -7.51 -30.09 14.65
CA GLN A 662 -7.15 -31.06 13.61
C GLN A 662 -7.82 -32.44 13.74
N PHE A 663 -8.25 -32.82 14.95
CA PHE A 663 -8.81 -34.15 15.26
C PHE A 663 -10.32 -34.21 15.26
N SER A 664 -11.04 -33.15 14.93
CA SER A 664 -12.46 -33.26 14.70
C SER A 664 -12.67 -34.05 13.38
N SER A 665 -12.72 -35.39 13.49
CA SER A 665 -13.08 -36.24 12.36
C SER A 665 -14.44 -35.81 11.91
N ALA A 666 -14.51 -35.04 10.84
CA ALA A 666 -15.79 -34.75 10.23
C ALA A 666 -16.34 -36.06 9.67
N LYS A 667 -17.40 -36.55 10.28
CA LYS A 667 -18.15 -37.72 9.80
C LYS A 667 -18.93 -37.43 8.52
N GLU A 668 -18.92 -36.15 8.11
CA GLU A 668 -19.64 -35.65 6.95
C GLU A 668 -19.02 -36.18 5.65
N GLU A 669 -19.83 -36.25 4.62
CA GLU A 669 -19.41 -36.66 3.28
C GLU A 669 -18.54 -35.61 2.62
N GLU A 670 -17.64 -36.05 1.74
CA GLU A 670 -16.83 -35.17 0.91
C GLU A 670 -17.73 -34.37 -0.05
N THR A 671 -17.69 -33.05 0.07
CA THR A 671 -18.47 -32.10 -0.73
C THR A 671 -17.55 -31.29 -1.64
N PRO A 672 -17.87 -31.10 -2.93
CA PRO A 672 -17.10 -30.22 -3.80
C PRO A 672 -17.26 -28.76 -3.36
N ILE A 673 -16.15 -28.06 -3.26
CA ILE A 673 -16.10 -26.63 -2.97
C ILE A 673 -15.28 -25.88 -4.02
N THR A 674 -15.50 -24.58 -4.13
CA THR A 674 -14.75 -23.69 -5.00
C THR A 674 -14.01 -22.66 -4.15
N LEU A 675 -12.73 -22.46 -4.47
CA LEU A 675 -11.94 -21.39 -3.91
C LEU A 675 -11.72 -20.32 -4.98
N VAL A 676 -11.78 -19.05 -4.58
CA VAL A 676 -11.51 -17.88 -5.42
C VAL A 676 -10.30 -17.12 -4.88
N PRO A 677 -9.60 -16.31 -5.68
CA PRO A 677 -8.58 -15.42 -5.12
C PRO A 677 -9.15 -14.57 -3.99
N TYR A 678 -8.39 -14.39 -2.94
CA TYR A 678 -8.79 -13.60 -1.75
C TYR A 678 -9.36 -12.23 -2.14
N GLY A 679 -8.65 -11.51 -3.02
CA GLY A 679 -9.07 -10.19 -3.50
C GLY A 679 -10.38 -10.17 -4.27
N CYS A 680 -10.91 -11.34 -4.67
CA CYS A 680 -12.19 -11.48 -5.37
C CYS A 680 -13.37 -11.75 -4.44
N SER A 681 -13.16 -11.85 -3.12
CA SER A 681 -14.20 -12.24 -2.15
C SER A 681 -14.40 -11.20 -1.07
N THR A 682 -15.64 -10.92 -0.70
CA THR A 682 -15.99 -10.10 0.47
C THR A 682 -16.17 -10.97 1.69
N LEU A 683 -17.01 -12.01 1.58
CA LEU A 683 -17.08 -13.06 2.59
C LEU A 683 -16.15 -14.20 2.21
N ARG A 684 -15.44 -14.76 3.20
CA ARG A 684 -14.35 -15.71 2.94
C ARG A 684 -13.98 -16.58 4.13
N ILE A 685 -13.46 -17.76 3.84
CA ILE A 685 -12.57 -18.53 4.71
C ILE A 685 -11.27 -18.72 3.94
N THR A 686 -10.16 -18.25 4.50
CA THR A 686 -8.83 -18.30 3.88
C THR A 686 -7.89 -19.24 4.62
N GLN A 687 -8.01 -19.29 5.94
CA GLN A 687 -7.26 -20.19 6.80
C GLN A 687 -8.18 -21.30 7.28
N PHE A 688 -8.02 -22.46 6.68
CA PHE A 688 -8.91 -23.59 6.84
C PHE A 688 -8.45 -24.54 7.95
N PRO A 689 -9.37 -25.10 8.74
CA PRO A 689 -9.08 -26.31 9.52
C PRO A 689 -8.84 -27.49 8.60
N ILE A 690 -8.14 -28.52 9.10
CA ILE A 690 -7.84 -29.75 8.36
C ILE A 690 -8.77 -30.85 8.85
N VAL A 691 -9.24 -31.66 7.92
CA VAL A 691 -10.07 -32.83 8.16
C VAL A 691 -9.54 -34.07 7.44
N ASN A 692 -9.79 -35.26 8.01
CA ASN A 692 -9.42 -36.55 7.41
C ASN A 692 -10.44 -37.03 6.40
#